data_4563f247f1609df31fff68cafb2f7999
#
_entry.id   4563f247f1609df31fff68cafb2f7999
#
_cell.length_a   1.000
_cell.length_b   1.000
_cell.length_c   1.000
_cell.angle_alpha   90.00
_cell.angle_beta   90.00
_cell.angle_gamma   90.00
#
_symmetry.space_group_name_H-M   'P 1'
#
loop_
_entity.id
_entity.type
_entity.pdbx_description
1 polymer ?
#
loop_
_entity_poly.entity_id
_entity_poly.type
_entity_poly.pdbx_seq_one_letter_code
_entity_poly.pdbx_strand_id
1 'polypeptide(L)'
;MLLRKYDIMKPHYILLTCLLMMAFLDISAQTIPVNKRFGKVSKEELELSSYDLDTSATALVLYENKWTSVHLNAAGAFNKTTKTHTRIKVLKEEGLKWGDFEIVYYSSNNNHESFSGIDVVTYNLDGGKIVETKMPKKYIFDEDFTENYRKLTFSAQDVKVGSVIEVKFDCVDTRYWNLEDIYFQKNIPVNLMECEVRIPEFFSFNKKMSGYHSVDYAAKTESSTLQSSGDSYVYNIDIDYYSAADVPAFKKEPLVYNYRQYYSGVKYDIKSLQIPGALYEDYSVSWEDVDKNYLESDLYIRFKAACQFKDETAAIAAEATDEKKIEAVVKLVQEKVTWDESYAILPEPLGQVVKARSGSNVDMNCLAAGCLRELGFTVEPVMVKLRSTGVLQNYQPELNPFDTFILRVVTSSGDIHYLDCGSSKGYLNVLDPLMLISNARVLRPDGGSEWVDLTRLCVSGTNMYFVAGYDPKGEIIGTLTIRYRGEDAYLAKLDYASYADEDAYMEDLEEDFGVEVVEYSSTGLKDFSDNASEKISFTYSPDTSADLVYVNLFIDPFHSKDTFQSMNRSCPVDFPYPYSISYRYTLQIPEGYAVEQVPENIHITCDELKASVKMVTLADAHTLQAVFTYTQDNILGLPSDYENIRSFWQHLSDIYGSMAVLKKM
;
A
#
# COMPACT_ATOMS: atom_id res chain seq x y z
N MET A 1 33.16 -61.90 -19.10
CA MET A 1 33.01 -61.77 -20.56
C MET A 1 31.69 -61.06 -20.80
N LEU A 2 31.75 -59.78 -21.12
CA LEU A 2 30.78 -59.02 -21.88
C LEU A 2 31.12 -57.49 -21.67
N LEU A 3 32.01 -57.02 -22.54
CA LEU A 3 32.35 -55.62 -22.72
C LEU A 3 31.16 -54.93 -23.40
N ARG A 4 30.54 -53.93 -22.76
CA ARG A 4 29.63 -52.99 -23.42
C ARG A 4 30.44 -51.96 -24.16
N LYS A 5 30.29 -51.88 -25.48
CA LYS A 5 30.76 -50.81 -26.35
C LYS A 5 30.14 -49.50 -25.97
N TYR A 6 30.96 -48.52 -25.66
CA TYR A 6 30.57 -47.10 -25.67
C TYR A 6 30.64 -46.61 -27.11
N ASP A 7 29.50 -46.24 -27.69
CA ASP A 7 29.47 -45.51 -28.95
C ASP A 7 30.02 -44.11 -28.72
N ILE A 8 31.18 -43.85 -29.29
CA ILE A 8 31.81 -42.51 -29.31
C ILE A 8 31.00 -41.67 -30.30
N MET A 9 30.27 -40.69 -29.81
CA MET A 9 29.58 -39.66 -30.62
C MET A 9 30.57 -39.05 -31.61
N LYS A 10 30.20 -39.06 -32.91
CA LYS A 10 31.03 -38.47 -33.97
C LYS A 10 31.32 -37.00 -33.69
N PRO A 11 32.53 -36.47 -33.94
CA PRO A 11 32.97 -35.13 -33.63
C PRO A 11 32.11 -34.01 -34.24
N HIS A 12 31.33 -34.33 -35.28
CA HIS A 12 30.39 -33.37 -35.91
C HIS A 12 29.17 -33.01 -35.05
N TYR A 13 28.72 -33.88 -34.14
CA TYR A 13 27.62 -33.57 -33.22
C TYR A 13 28.09 -32.72 -32.03
N ILE A 14 29.35 -32.90 -31.61
CA ILE A 14 29.95 -32.07 -30.56
C ILE A 14 30.17 -30.65 -31.08
N LEU A 15 30.59 -30.48 -32.35
CA LEU A 15 30.77 -29.19 -32.97
C LEU A 15 29.43 -28.46 -33.18
N LEU A 16 28.36 -29.18 -33.55
CA LEU A 16 27.02 -28.61 -33.73
C LEU A 16 26.36 -28.20 -32.39
N THR A 17 26.55 -28.99 -31.33
CA THR A 17 26.09 -28.62 -29.97
C THR A 17 26.86 -27.47 -29.38
N CYS A 18 28.19 -27.40 -29.63
CA CYS A 18 28.97 -26.22 -29.21
C CYS A 18 28.62 -24.94 -30.02
N LEU A 19 28.33 -25.07 -31.34
CA LEU A 19 27.82 -23.94 -32.14
C LEU A 19 26.41 -23.51 -31.74
N LEU A 20 25.51 -24.44 -31.37
CA LEU A 20 24.21 -24.09 -30.81
C LEU A 20 24.32 -23.48 -29.40
N MET A 21 25.23 -23.98 -28.54
CA MET A 21 25.49 -23.32 -27.24
C MET A 21 26.15 -21.95 -27.36
N MET A 22 26.98 -21.71 -28.41
CA MET A 22 27.52 -20.38 -28.65
C MET A 22 26.52 -19.40 -29.29
N ALA A 23 25.41 -19.88 -29.85
CA ALA A 23 24.33 -19.03 -30.36
C ALA A 23 23.33 -18.60 -29.25
N PHE A 24 23.48 -19.11 -28.02
CA PHE A 24 22.73 -18.66 -26.83
C PHE A 24 23.53 -17.78 -25.88
N LEU A 25 24.75 -17.38 -26.28
CA LEU A 25 25.54 -16.43 -25.54
C LEU A 25 25.39 -15.05 -26.19
N ASP A 26 24.93 -14.12 -25.40
CA ASP A 26 24.84 -12.68 -25.67
C ASP A 26 23.63 -12.18 -26.51
N ILE A 27 22.41 -12.43 -25.98
CA ILE A 27 21.43 -11.35 -26.00
C ILE A 27 21.65 -10.61 -24.65
N SER A 28 22.77 -9.96 -24.48
CA SER A 28 22.85 -8.84 -23.57
C SER A 28 22.03 -7.74 -24.25
N ALA A 29 20.89 -7.39 -23.68
CA ALA A 29 20.13 -6.25 -24.13
C ALA A 29 21.08 -5.05 -24.16
N GLN A 30 21.34 -4.52 -25.36
CA GLN A 30 22.28 -3.44 -25.50
C GLN A 30 21.56 -2.18 -25.08
N THR A 31 21.94 -1.60 -23.94
CA THR A 31 21.44 -0.30 -23.45
C THR A 31 21.41 0.70 -24.60
N ILE A 32 20.29 1.38 -24.82
CA ILE A 32 20.15 2.38 -25.86
C ILE A 32 21.18 3.50 -25.64
N PRO A 33 22.08 3.76 -26.59
CA PRO A 33 23.09 4.80 -26.43
C PRO A 33 22.43 6.18 -26.31
N VAL A 34 22.74 6.93 -25.25
CA VAL A 34 22.21 8.28 -25.02
C VAL A 34 23.34 9.28 -24.83
N ASN A 35 23.17 10.49 -25.38
CA ASN A 35 24.07 11.60 -25.04
C ASN A 35 23.59 12.21 -23.71
N LYS A 36 24.41 12.09 -22.66
CA LYS A 36 24.06 12.50 -21.29
C LYS A 36 23.98 14.04 -21.10
N ARG A 37 24.31 14.85 -22.10
CA ARG A 37 24.27 16.31 -22.00
C ARG A 37 22.88 16.83 -22.32
N PHE A 38 22.37 17.74 -21.48
CA PHE A 38 21.11 18.45 -21.71
C PHE A 38 21.13 19.19 -23.07
N GLY A 39 20.06 19.12 -23.82
CA GLY A 39 19.93 19.73 -25.14
C GLY A 39 20.60 18.94 -26.28
N LYS A 40 20.96 17.67 -26.05
CA LYS A 40 21.64 16.83 -27.04
C LYS A 40 20.86 15.54 -27.32
N VAL A 41 19.60 15.70 -27.69
CA VAL A 41 18.73 14.60 -28.15
C VAL A 41 19.14 14.20 -29.55
N SER A 42 19.29 12.90 -29.79
CA SER A 42 19.66 12.35 -31.09
C SER A 42 18.41 12.03 -31.94
N LYS A 43 18.64 11.82 -33.22
CA LYS A 43 17.57 11.42 -34.14
C LYS A 43 17.10 9.99 -33.86
N GLU A 44 18.02 9.13 -33.50
CA GLU A 44 17.78 7.73 -33.11
C GLU A 44 16.86 7.65 -31.88
N GLU A 45 17.05 8.52 -30.88
CA GLU A 45 16.16 8.61 -29.71
C GLU A 45 14.74 9.02 -30.13
N LEU A 46 14.59 9.91 -31.13
CA LEU A 46 13.31 10.36 -31.64
C LEU A 46 12.64 9.33 -32.57
N GLU A 47 13.39 8.55 -33.31
CA GLU A 47 12.89 7.48 -34.20
C GLU A 47 12.51 6.20 -33.44
N LEU A 48 12.88 6.07 -32.17
CA LEU A 48 12.50 4.93 -31.34
C LEU A 48 10.97 4.84 -31.22
N SER A 49 10.40 3.73 -31.68
CA SER A 49 8.95 3.49 -31.67
C SER A 49 8.47 2.49 -30.61
N SER A 50 9.39 1.69 -30.08
CA SER A 50 9.11 0.68 -29.04
C SER A 50 10.37 0.44 -28.23
N TYR A 51 10.21 -0.18 -27.07
CA TYR A 51 11.32 -0.64 -26.23
C TYR A 51 11.37 -2.16 -26.26
N ASP A 52 12.45 -2.75 -26.74
CA ASP A 52 12.55 -4.20 -27.01
C ASP A 52 12.37 -5.06 -25.75
N LEU A 53 12.80 -4.55 -24.58
CA LEU A 53 12.64 -5.25 -23.29
C LEU A 53 11.23 -5.15 -22.71
N ASP A 54 10.42 -4.18 -23.15
CA ASP A 54 9.01 -4.03 -22.79
C ASP A 54 8.23 -3.34 -23.91
N THR A 55 7.74 -4.12 -24.87
CA THR A 55 6.95 -3.62 -25.99
C THR A 55 5.58 -3.06 -25.57
N SER A 56 5.15 -3.31 -24.35
CA SER A 56 3.94 -2.74 -23.76
C SER A 56 4.13 -1.33 -23.21
N ALA A 57 5.39 -0.90 -22.98
CA ALA A 57 5.71 0.38 -22.37
C ALA A 57 5.04 1.55 -23.07
N THR A 58 4.42 2.46 -22.30
CA THR A 58 3.78 3.68 -22.81
C THR A 58 4.76 4.83 -22.94
N ALA A 59 5.82 4.82 -22.14
CA ALA A 59 6.97 5.72 -22.18
C ALA A 59 8.21 5.01 -21.67
N LEU A 60 9.38 5.59 -21.87
CA LEU A 60 10.68 5.09 -21.45
C LEU A 60 11.54 6.24 -20.91
N VAL A 61 12.08 6.10 -19.70
CA VAL A 61 13.16 6.98 -19.25
C VAL A 61 14.44 6.59 -20.02
N LEU A 62 14.82 7.38 -21.01
CA LEU A 62 16.06 7.17 -21.77
C LEU A 62 17.29 7.39 -20.92
N TYR A 63 17.26 8.45 -20.10
CA TYR A 63 18.33 8.82 -19.21
C TYR A 63 17.82 9.59 -18.00
N GLU A 64 18.31 9.26 -16.81
CA GLU A 64 18.15 10.08 -15.62
C GLU A 64 19.50 10.21 -14.91
N ASN A 65 19.80 11.42 -14.43
CA ASN A 65 20.94 11.69 -13.57
C ASN A 65 20.48 12.47 -12.34
N LYS A 66 20.91 12.02 -11.15
CA LYS A 66 20.78 12.75 -9.89
C LYS A 66 22.16 12.97 -9.30
N TRP A 67 22.48 14.22 -9.06
CA TRP A 67 23.70 14.62 -8.36
C TRP A 67 23.31 15.30 -7.05
N THR A 68 23.64 14.69 -5.92
CA THR A 68 23.33 15.20 -4.57
C THR A 68 24.61 15.51 -3.82
N SER A 69 24.69 16.67 -3.19
CA SER A 69 25.83 17.06 -2.39
C SER A 69 25.40 17.77 -1.11
N VAL A 70 25.89 17.29 0.02
CA VAL A 70 25.87 18.03 1.29
C VAL A 70 27.08 18.94 1.32
N HIS A 71 26.90 20.23 1.57
CA HIS A 71 27.98 21.23 1.54
C HIS A 71 27.65 22.42 2.43
N LEU A 72 28.68 23.19 2.77
CA LEU A 72 28.52 24.48 3.45
C LEU A 72 28.13 25.56 2.44
N ASN A 73 27.10 26.35 2.77
CA ASN A 73 26.74 27.53 2.01
C ASN A 73 27.64 28.73 2.37
N ALA A 74 27.46 29.85 1.69
CA ALA A 74 28.25 31.08 1.93
C ALA A 74 28.09 31.65 3.34
N ALA A 75 27.03 31.32 4.06
CA ALA A 75 26.79 31.74 5.44
C ALA A 75 27.39 30.76 6.48
N GLY A 76 28.04 29.68 6.04
CA GLY A 76 28.64 28.68 6.91
C GLY A 76 27.67 27.65 7.47
N ALA A 77 26.44 27.58 6.96
CA ALA A 77 25.46 26.54 7.29
C ALA A 77 25.51 25.40 6.28
N PHE A 78 25.21 24.19 6.74
CA PHE A 78 25.09 23.04 5.82
C PHE A 78 23.77 23.13 5.05
N ASN A 79 23.87 22.81 3.76
CA ASN A 79 22.74 22.61 2.86
C ASN A 79 22.95 21.33 2.05
N LYS A 80 21.86 20.78 1.55
CA LYS A 80 21.88 19.72 0.52
C LYS A 80 21.45 20.34 -0.80
N THR A 81 22.19 20.06 -1.87
CA THR A 81 21.76 20.41 -3.24
C THR A 81 21.61 19.14 -4.05
N THR A 82 20.45 18.95 -4.65
CA THR A 82 20.17 17.88 -5.61
C THR A 82 19.93 18.47 -6.99
N LYS A 83 20.71 18.04 -7.98
CA LYS A 83 20.53 18.38 -9.39
C LYS A 83 19.92 17.19 -10.10
N THR A 84 18.80 17.40 -10.76
CA THR A 84 18.09 16.37 -11.50
C THR A 84 18.10 16.69 -12.99
N HIS A 85 18.37 15.69 -13.82
CA HIS A 85 18.22 15.73 -15.25
C HIS A 85 17.56 14.44 -15.71
N THR A 86 16.41 14.54 -16.34
CA THR A 86 15.62 13.38 -16.83
C THR A 86 15.27 13.58 -18.29
N ARG A 87 15.39 12.50 -19.09
CA ARG A 87 14.98 12.45 -20.49
C ARG A 87 14.02 11.29 -20.70
N ILE A 88 12.81 11.58 -21.19
CA ILE A 88 11.72 10.64 -21.35
C ILE A 88 11.29 10.55 -22.81
N LYS A 89 11.19 9.34 -23.34
CA LYS A 89 10.59 9.04 -24.66
C LYS A 89 9.13 8.68 -24.47
N VAL A 90 8.23 9.33 -25.19
CA VAL A 90 6.81 8.96 -25.26
C VAL A 90 6.63 7.95 -26.41
N LEU A 91 6.09 6.77 -26.06
CA LEU A 91 5.94 5.66 -27.01
C LEU A 91 4.48 5.45 -27.45
N LYS A 92 3.50 5.73 -26.57
CA LYS A 92 2.06 5.56 -26.82
C LYS A 92 1.26 6.75 -26.27
N GLU A 93 -0.03 6.82 -26.59
CA GLU A 93 -0.90 7.91 -26.13
C GLU A 93 -1.00 7.99 -24.60
N GLU A 94 -1.09 6.85 -23.91
CA GLU A 94 -1.13 6.80 -22.44
C GLU A 94 0.17 7.29 -21.79
N GLY A 95 1.23 7.43 -22.59
CA GLY A 95 2.52 7.99 -22.18
C GLY A 95 2.58 9.52 -22.21
N LEU A 96 1.60 10.21 -22.80
CA LEU A 96 1.56 11.68 -22.87
C LEU A 96 1.58 12.34 -21.47
N LYS A 97 0.98 11.70 -20.48
CA LYS A 97 0.98 12.15 -19.08
C LYS A 97 2.36 12.33 -18.46
N TRP A 98 3.41 11.72 -19.01
CA TRP A 98 4.79 11.92 -18.56
C TRP A 98 5.37 13.28 -18.97
N GLY A 99 4.60 14.09 -19.70
CA GLY A 99 4.88 15.50 -19.94
C GLY A 99 4.44 16.43 -18.81
N ASP A 100 3.65 15.94 -17.85
CA ASP A 100 3.17 16.71 -16.72
C ASP A 100 4.01 16.39 -15.48
N PHE A 101 4.45 17.43 -14.78
CA PHE A 101 5.31 17.32 -13.61
C PHE A 101 4.64 17.95 -12.40
N GLU A 102 4.63 17.21 -11.30
CA GLU A 102 4.17 17.66 -10.00
C GLU A 102 5.24 17.33 -8.96
N ILE A 103 5.68 18.33 -8.20
CA ILE A 103 6.67 18.18 -7.14
C ILE A 103 6.07 18.78 -5.86
N VAL A 104 5.73 17.92 -4.90
CA VAL A 104 5.36 18.34 -3.55
C VAL A 104 6.64 18.45 -2.74
N TYR A 105 6.87 19.58 -2.10
CA TYR A 105 8.10 19.88 -1.39
C TYR A 105 7.86 20.56 -0.04
N TYR A 106 8.79 20.35 0.89
CA TYR A 106 8.69 20.87 2.24
C TYR A 106 9.04 22.34 2.32
N SER A 107 8.21 23.14 2.99
CA SER A 107 8.42 24.57 3.18
C SER A 107 7.80 25.01 4.51
N SER A 108 8.64 25.18 5.52
CA SER A 108 8.27 25.77 6.81
C SER A 108 9.09 27.02 7.11
N ASN A 109 8.78 27.71 8.21
CA ASN A 109 9.51 28.91 8.62
C ASN A 109 11.00 28.66 8.90
N ASN A 110 11.36 27.46 9.35
CA ASN A 110 12.73 27.15 9.78
C ASN A 110 13.50 26.33 8.73
N ASN A 111 12.81 25.46 7.99
CA ASN A 111 13.41 24.58 7.03
C ASN A 111 12.60 24.58 5.74
N HIS A 112 13.28 24.63 4.61
CA HIS A 112 12.61 24.67 3.31
C HIS A 112 13.45 24.06 2.20
N GLU A 113 12.77 23.56 1.21
CA GLU A 113 13.30 23.25 -0.11
C GLU A 113 13.05 24.43 -1.04
N SER A 114 13.98 24.67 -1.95
CA SER A 114 13.85 25.69 -2.99
C SER A 114 14.30 25.18 -4.33
N PHE A 115 13.52 25.43 -5.38
CA PHE A 115 13.77 24.97 -6.73
C PHE A 115 14.25 26.11 -7.62
N SER A 116 15.22 25.82 -8.46
CA SER A 116 15.78 26.75 -9.43
C SER A 116 16.24 26.04 -10.71
N GLY A 117 16.50 26.81 -11.75
CA GLY A 117 17.05 26.27 -12.99
C GLY A 117 16.10 25.30 -13.73
N ILE A 118 14.79 25.40 -13.51
CA ILE A 118 13.81 24.54 -14.15
C ILE A 118 13.78 24.86 -15.64
N ASP A 119 14.27 23.92 -16.44
CA ASP A 119 14.24 23.94 -17.90
C ASP A 119 13.55 22.69 -18.42
N VAL A 120 12.51 22.85 -19.25
CA VAL A 120 11.78 21.76 -19.89
C VAL A 120 11.76 21.99 -21.38
N VAL A 121 12.17 20.99 -22.14
CA VAL A 121 12.23 21.04 -23.61
C VAL A 121 11.60 19.77 -24.20
N THR A 122 10.70 19.93 -25.13
CA THR A 122 10.15 18.85 -25.95
C THR A 122 10.84 18.84 -27.29
N TYR A 123 11.29 17.68 -27.70
CA TYR A 123 11.89 17.43 -29.02
C TYR A 123 10.95 16.58 -29.85
N ASN A 124 10.66 17.05 -31.06
CA ASN A 124 9.85 16.37 -32.04
C ASN A 124 10.61 16.19 -33.36
N LEU A 125 10.26 15.16 -34.11
CA LEU A 125 10.78 14.97 -35.46
C LEU A 125 9.73 15.46 -36.45
N ASP A 126 10.06 16.51 -37.22
CA ASP A 126 9.18 17.06 -38.28
C ASP A 126 9.94 17.14 -39.60
N GLY A 127 9.45 16.42 -40.61
CA GLY A 127 10.11 16.33 -41.92
C GLY A 127 11.56 15.84 -41.84
N GLY A 128 11.90 14.99 -40.86
CA GLY A 128 13.24 14.46 -40.61
C GLY A 128 14.19 15.44 -39.90
N LYS A 129 13.69 16.60 -39.45
CA LYS A 129 14.43 17.58 -38.63
C LYS A 129 13.96 17.57 -37.18
N ILE A 130 14.90 17.77 -36.30
CA ILE A 130 14.59 17.91 -34.84
C ILE A 130 14.07 19.32 -34.62
N VAL A 131 12.84 19.41 -34.07
CA VAL A 131 12.19 20.65 -33.64
C VAL A 131 12.14 20.70 -32.13
N GLU A 132 12.63 21.78 -31.52
CA GLU A 132 12.66 22.00 -30.07
C GLU A 132 11.54 22.97 -29.67
N THR A 133 10.73 22.58 -28.68
CA THR A 133 9.74 23.45 -28.03
C THR A 133 10.10 23.61 -26.56
N LYS A 134 10.47 24.84 -26.15
CA LYS A 134 10.83 25.14 -24.76
C LYS A 134 9.61 25.60 -23.97
N MET A 135 9.46 25.11 -22.77
CA MET A 135 8.43 25.59 -21.83
C MET A 135 8.78 27.00 -21.32
N PRO A 136 7.90 28.01 -21.50
CA PRO A 136 8.07 29.32 -20.90
C PRO A 136 7.97 29.25 -19.37
N LYS A 137 8.86 29.95 -18.64
CA LYS A 137 8.88 29.96 -17.17
C LYS A 137 7.58 30.39 -16.50
N LYS A 138 6.73 31.17 -17.18
CA LYS A 138 5.41 31.60 -16.69
C LYS A 138 4.41 30.47 -16.51
N TYR A 139 4.70 29.25 -17.00
CA TYR A 139 3.88 28.05 -16.85
C TYR A 139 4.37 27.14 -15.71
N ILE A 140 5.22 27.68 -14.84
CA ILE A 140 5.58 27.07 -13.57
C ILE A 140 4.66 27.67 -12.52
N PHE A 141 3.86 26.83 -11.88
CA PHE A 141 2.94 27.22 -10.81
C PHE A 141 3.47 26.68 -9.50
N ASP A 142 3.49 27.53 -8.48
CA ASP A 142 3.98 27.21 -7.14
C ASP A 142 2.91 27.67 -6.14
N GLU A 143 2.26 26.72 -5.48
CA GLU A 143 1.09 26.97 -4.64
C GLU A 143 1.23 26.29 -3.27
N ASP A 144 0.52 26.81 -2.28
CA ASP A 144 0.43 26.16 -0.97
C ASP A 144 -0.40 24.88 -1.10
N PHE A 145 0.14 23.76 -0.60
CA PHE A 145 -0.51 22.45 -0.64
C PHE A 145 -1.06 22.04 0.74
N THR A 146 -0.23 22.23 1.78
CA THR A 146 -0.62 22.10 3.19
C THR A 146 0.15 23.14 3.99
N GLU A 147 -0.02 23.21 5.32
CA GLU A 147 0.67 24.16 6.21
C GLU A 147 2.20 24.16 6.03
N ASN A 148 2.81 22.98 5.81
CA ASN A 148 4.26 22.79 5.72
C ASN A 148 4.72 22.27 4.36
N TYR A 149 3.83 22.17 3.37
CA TYR A 149 4.17 21.70 2.05
C TYR A 149 3.62 22.62 0.97
N ARG A 150 4.41 22.80 -0.06
CA ARG A 150 4.04 23.50 -1.29
C ARG A 150 4.03 22.50 -2.46
N LYS A 151 3.37 22.87 -3.53
CA LYS A 151 3.29 22.09 -4.75
C LYS A 151 3.71 22.90 -5.95
N LEU A 152 4.70 22.39 -6.67
CA LEU A 152 5.21 22.94 -7.92
C LEU A 152 4.65 22.11 -9.07
N THR A 153 3.96 22.75 -10.02
CA THR A 153 3.40 22.09 -11.20
C THR A 153 3.84 22.79 -12.48
N PHE A 154 4.19 22.01 -13.49
CA PHE A 154 4.51 22.49 -14.82
C PHE A 154 4.37 21.38 -15.86
N SER A 155 4.10 21.74 -17.14
CA SER A 155 3.89 20.78 -18.22
C SER A 155 4.78 21.09 -19.42
N ALA A 156 5.36 20.04 -20.01
CA ALA A 156 6.07 20.14 -21.27
C ALA A 156 5.10 20.55 -22.39
N GLN A 157 5.56 21.39 -23.30
CA GLN A 157 4.73 21.91 -24.40
C GLN A 157 4.88 21.05 -25.64
N ASP A 158 3.85 20.93 -26.46
CA ASP A 158 3.84 20.23 -27.76
C ASP A 158 4.24 18.73 -27.66
N VAL A 159 3.79 18.07 -26.60
CA VAL A 159 4.02 16.63 -26.38
C VAL A 159 3.07 15.82 -27.24
N LYS A 160 3.62 14.84 -27.98
CA LYS A 160 2.88 13.87 -28.79
C LYS A 160 3.59 12.51 -28.77
N VAL A 161 2.93 11.49 -29.28
CA VAL A 161 3.57 10.18 -29.45
C VAL A 161 4.81 10.34 -30.33
N GLY A 162 5.93 9.80 -29.88
CA GLY A 162 7.24 9.94 -30.50
C GLY A 162 8.09 11.11 -29.98
N SER A 163 7.54 12.02 -29.15
CA SER A 163 8.32 13.09 -28.51
C SER A 163 9.37 12.54 -27.56
N VAL A 164 10.47 13.27 -27.44
CA VAL A 164 11.41 13.16 -26.32
C VAL A 164 11.29 14.41 -25.47
N ILE A 165 11.03 14.23 -24.18
CA ILE A 165 10.91 15.30 -23.19
C ILE A 165 12.19 15.32 -22.35
N GLU A 166 12.79 16.48 -22.20
CA GLU A 166 13.97 16.64 -21.37
C GLU A 166 13.71 17.71 -20.30
N VAL A 167 13.95 17.35 -19.05
CA VAL A 167 13.74 18.23 -17.90
C VAL A 167 14.97 18.24 -17.01
N LYS A 168 15.33 19.42 -16.51
CA LYS A 168 16.33 19.55 -15.44
C LYS A 168 15.91 20.63 -14.46
N PHE A 169 16.37 20.48 -13.21
CA PHE A 169 16.23 21.47 -12.14
C PHE A 169 17.23 21.22 -11.02
N ASP A 170 17.46 22.25 -10.22
CA ASP A 170 18.23 22.17 -8.99
C ASP A 170 17.28 22.39 -7.79
N CYS A 171 17.39 21.55 -6.77
CA CYS A 171 16.73 21.66 -5.48
C CYS A 171 17.77 21.92 -4.40
N VAL A 172 17.60 22.98 -3.61
CA VAL A 172 18.40 23.25 -2.40
C VAL A 172 17.51 23.03 -1.19
N ASP A 173 17.96 22.17 -0.26
CA ASP A 173 17.24 21.82 0.97
C ASP A 173 18.12 22.16 2.19
N THR A 174 17.56 22.88 3.14
CA THR A 174 18.22 23.20 4.41
C THR A 174 18.30 22.00 5.36
N ARG A 175 17.49 20.96 5.12
CA ARG A 175 17.53 19.69 5.86
C ARG A 175 18.61 18.76 5.31
N TYR A 176 19.87 19.14 5.50
CA TYR A 176 21.04 18.40 5.00
C TYR A 176 21.18 16.98 5.54
N TRP A 177 20.52 16.69 6.68
CA TRP A 177 20.48 15.35 7.30
C TRP A 177 19.50 14.39 6.64
N ASN A 178 18.54 14.90 5.86
CA ASN A 178 17.51 14.13 5.18
C ASN A 178 17.92 13.92 3.71
N LEU A 179 18.67 12.86 3.44
CA LEU A 179 18.94 12.43 2.07
C LEU A 179 17.75 11.67 1.53
N GLU A 180 17.27 12.08 0.35
CA GLU A 180 16.13 11.41 -0.29
C GLU A 180 16.51 9.99 -0.73
N ASP A 181 15.55 9.08 -0.64
CA ASP A 181 15.65 7.75 -1.22
C ASP A 181 15.87 7.85 -2.74
N ILE A 182 16.81 7.08 -3.25
CA ILE A 182 17.11 7.01 -4.68
C ILE A 182 16.45 5.74 -5.21
N TYR A 183 15.41 5.89 -6.05
CA TYR A 183 14.74 4.78 -6.70
C TYR A 183 15.16 4.69 -8.17
N PHE A 184 15.81 3.59 -8.54
CA PHE A 184 16.18 3.27 -9.93
C PHE A 184 14.97 2.73 -10.71
N GLN A 185 14.06 2.05 -10.05
CA GLN A 185 12.86 1.49 -10.64
C GLN A 185 11.70 2.49 -10.60
N LYS A 186 10.89 2.53 -11.66
CA LYS A 186 9.75 3.43 -11.84
C LYS A 186 8.56 2.68 -12.44
N ASN A 187 7.42 3.35 -12.60
CA ASN A 187 6.23 2.78 -13.26
C ASN A 187 6.37 2.65 -14.79
N ILE A 188 7.47 3.13 -15.36
CA ILE A 188 7.91 2.92 -16.75
C ILE A 188 9.34 2.41 -16.75
N PRO A 189 9.78 1.69 -17.81
CA PRO A 189 11.14 1.21 -17.89
C PRO A 189 12.16 2.37 -17.86
N VAL A 190 13.37 2.06 -17.38
CA VAL A 190 14.49 3.00 -17.36
C VAL A 190 15.66 2.38 -18.10
N ASN A 191 16.07 3.01 -19.22
CA ASN A 191 17.22 2.56 -19.99
C ASN A 191 18.54 2.78 -19.26
N LEU A 192 18.74 3.98 -18.68
CA LEU A 192 19.93 4.28 -17.87
C LEU A 192 19.63 5.32 -16.80
N MET A 193 19.98 5.02 -15.56
CA MET A 193 19.98 5.99 -14.47
C MET A 193 21.33 5.99 -13.75
N GLU A 194 21.86 7.18 -13.51
CA GLU A 194 23.13 7.38 -12.77
C GLU A 194 22.88 8.33 -11.61
N CYS A 195 23.52 8.02 -10.47
CA CYS A 195 23.45 8.87 -9.29
C CYS A 195 24.82 9.06 -8.68
N GLU A 196 25.10 10.29 -8.22
CA GLU A 196 26.29 10.63 -7.45
C GLU A 196 25.84 11.29 -6.14
N VAL A 197 26.30 10.78 -5.01
CA VAL A 197 26.01 11.33 -3.67
C VAL A 197 27.33 11.72 -3.00
N ARG A 198 27.48 13.00 -2.65
CA ARG A 198 28.69 13.58 -2.07
C ARG A 198 28.43 13.97 -0.63
N ILE A 199 29.13 13.34 0.30
CA ILE A 199 28.94 13.48 1.73
C ILE A 199 30.26 13.89 2.39
N PRO A 200 30.34 15.06 3.03
CA PRO A 200 31.52 15.43 3.84
C PRO A 200 31.73 14.43 5.00
N GLU A 201 32.97 14.17 5.35
CA GLU A 201 33.37 13.23 6.43
C GLU A 201 32.75 13.55 7.81
N PHE A 202 32.15 14.73 7.95
CA PHE A 202 31.43 15.13 9.15
C PHE A 202 30.14 14.33 9.36
N PHE A 203 29.58 13.75 8.31
CA PHE A 203 28.34 12.99 8.32
C PHE A 203 28.59 11.52 8.08
N SER A 204 27.98 10.68 8.88
CA SER A 204 27.92 9.25 8.63
C SER A 204 26.48 8.83 8.35
N PHE A 205 26.28 8.02 7.30
CA PHE A 205 24.96 7.47 6.93
C PHE A 205 25.02 5.95 6.84
N ASN A 206 23.95 5.31 7.31
CA ASN A 206 23.67 3.92 6.97
C ASN A 206 23.08 3.88 5.56
N LYS A 207 23.58 2.94 4.73
CA LYS A 207 23.15 2.76 3.34
C LYS A 207 22.41 1.43 3.23
N LYS A 208 21.15 1.46 2.79
CA LYS A 208 20.31 0.28 2.65
C LYS A 208 19.83 0.15 1.22
N MET A 209 20.23 -0.94 0.56
CA MET A 209 19.73 -1.30 -0.78
C MET A 209 18.39 -2.02 -0.67
N SER A 210 17.50 -1.79 -1.64
CA SER A 210 16.20 -2.45 -1.76
C SER A 210 15.97 -2.93 -3.19
N GLY A 211 14.96 -3.80 -3.36
CA GLY A 211 14.53 -4.33 -4.66
C GLY A 211 15.41 -5.45 -5.21
N TYR A 212 15.12 -5.88 -6.43
CA TYR A 212 15.71 -7.08 -7.02
C TYR A 212 16.57 -6.81 -8.26
N HIS A 213 16.48 -5.60 -8.85
CA HIS A 213 17.29 -5.25 -10.01
C HIS A 213 18.69 -4.87 -9.57
N SER A 214 19.70 -5.33 -10.34
CA SER A 214 21.11 -5.04 -10.07
C SER A 214 21.42 -3.55 -10.23
N VAL A 215 22.15 -2.99 -9.28
CA VAL A 215 22.64 -1.61 -9.29
C VAL A 215 24.15 -1.65 -9.10
N ASP A 216 24.88 -1.13 -10.06
CA ASP A 216 26.32 -0.99 -9.95
C ASP A 216 26.67 0.09 -8.93
N TYR A 217 27.64 -0.20 -8.07
CA TYR A 217 28.11 0.72 -7.03
C TYR A 217 29.62 0.90 -7.08
N ALA A 218 30.06 2.14 -6.99
CA ALA A 218 31.45 2.49 -6.78
C ALA A 218 31.56 3.64 -5.78
N ALA A 219 32.65 3.68 -5.03
CA ALA A 219 32.89 4.76 -4.08
C ALA A 219 34.32 5.32 -4.27
N LYS A 220 34.46 6.61 -4.01
CA LYS A 220 35.77 7.29 -3.90
C LYS A 220 35.70 8.37 -2.84
N THR A 221 36.90 8.82 -2.39
CA THR A 221 37.06 9.95 -1.50
C THR A 221 37.88 11.05 -2.19
N GLU A 222 37.43 12.30 -2.06
CA GLU A 222 38.11 13.50 -2.54
C GLU A 222 38.40 14.43 -1.37
N SER A 223 39.56 15.11 -1.36
CA SER A 223 39.84 16.15 -0.35
C SER A 223 39.33 17.49 -0.80
N SER A 224 38.77 18.27 0.14
CA SER A 224 38.27 19.63 -0.05
C SER A 224 38.81 20.54 1.05
N THR A 225 38.71 21.86 0.85
CA THR A 225 39.22 22.84 1.81
C THR A 225 38.11 23.82 2.18
N LEU A 226 37.91 23.98 3.48
CA LEU A 226 37.04 24.99 4.04
C LEU A 226 37.87 26.18 4.52
N GLN A 227 37.53 27.40 4.11
CA GLN A 227 38.10 28.64 4.62
C GLN A 227 37.14 29.23 5.68
N SER A 228 37.62 29.40 6.91
CA SER A 228 36.86 29.99 7.98
C SER A 228 37.70 30.91 8.83
N SER A 229 37.31 32.19 8.93
CA SER A 229 37.96 33.19 9.82
C SER A 229 39.45 33.33 9.71
N GLY A 230 40.04 33.05 8.51
CA GLY A 230 41.49 33.11 8.26
C GLY A 230 42.20 31.78 8.38
N ASP A 231 41.55 30.75 8.89
CA ASP A 231 42.06 29.39 8.96
C ASP A 231 41.58 28.54 7.78
N SER A 232 42.42 27.61 7.34
CA SER A 232 42.11 26.66 6.27
C SER A 232 42.01 25.26 6.87
N TYR A 233 40.87 24.64 6.76
CA TYR A 233 40.62 23.28 7.21
C TYR A 233 40.42 22.35 6.03
N VAL A 234 41.26 21.32 5.95
CA VAL A 234 41.13 20.27 4.91
C VAL A 234 40.26 19.16 5.45
N TYR A 235 39.27 18.75 4.68
CA TYR A 235 38.37 17.64 5.00
C TYR A 235 38.13 16.76 3.78
N ASN A 236 37.64 15.55 4.01
CA ASN A 236 37.34 14.58 2.97
C ASN A 236 35.86 14.62 2.61
N ILE A 237 35.54 14.31 1.35
CA ILE A 237 34.21 14.11 0.82
C ILE A 237 34.14 12.69 0.31
N ASP A 238 33.28 11.88 0.91
CA ASP A 238 32.95 10.56 0.40
C ASP A 238 31.93 10.68 -0.72
N ILE A 239 32.21 9.99 -1.82
CA ILE A 239 31.40 10.06 -3.05
C ILE A 239 30.96 8.67 -3.41
N ASP A 240 29.64 8.46 -3.39
CA ASP A 240 29.01 7.24 -3.85
C ASP A 240 28.51 7.42 -5.28
N TYR A 241 28.81 6.48 -6.14
CA TYR A 241 28.31 6.39 -7.51
C TYR A 241 27.43 5.16 -7.64
N TYR A 242 26.25 5.35 -8.24
CA TYR A 242 25.33 4.29 -8.57
C TYR A 242 24.99 4.37 -10.05
N SER A 243 24.84 3.21 -10.69
CA SER A 243 24.36 3.10 -12.07
C SER A 243 23.44 1.90 -12.20
N ALA A 244 22.30 2.09 -12.85
CA ALA A 244 21.39 1.00 -13.19
C ALA A 244 20.97 1.17 -14.66
N ALA A 245 21.06 0.08 -15.41
CA ALA A 245 20.70 0.03 -16.82
C ALA A 245 19.59 -1.01 -17.04
N ASP A 246 18.77 -0.79 -18.08
CA ASP A 246 17.71 -1.72 -18.49
C ASP A 246 16.77 -2.12 -17.35
N VAL A 247 16.42 -1.14 -16.50
CA VAL A 247 15.58 -1.38 -15.32
C VAL A 247 14.13 -1.55 -15.78
N PRO A 248 13.49 -2.70 -15.49
CA PRO A 248 12.11 -2.94 -15.89
C PRO A 248 11.14 -2.03 -15.15
N ALA A 249 10.01 -1.71 -15.79
CA ALA A 249 8.91 -1.04 -15.12
C ALA A 249 8.41 -1.86 -13.93
N PHE A 250 8.15 -1.19 -12.83
CA PHE A 250 7.48 -1.82 -11.70
C PHE A 250 5.98 -1.97 -12.01
N LYS A 251 5.51 -3.20 -12.04
CA LYS A 251 4.09 -3.50 -12.24
C LYS A 251 3.40 -3.60 -10.89
N LYS A 252 2.30 -2.86 -10.72
CA LYS A 252 1.48 -2.98 -9.52
C LYS A 252 0.86 -4.37 -9.48
N GLU A 253 0.96 -5.00 -8.32
CA GLU A 253 0.41 -6.32 -8.03
C GLU A 253 -0.65 -6.20 -6.94
N PRO A 254 -1.77 -6.92 -6.99
CA PRO A 254 -2.80 -6.84 -5.95
C PRO A 254 -2.25 -7.32 -4.60
N LEU A 255 -2.86 -6.89 -3.50
CA LEU A 255 -2.46 -7.23 -2.14
C LEU A 255 -1.00 -6.87 -1.84
N VAL A 256 -0.62 -5.64 -2.20
CA VAL A 256 0.63 -4.97 -1.82
C VAL A 256 0.28 -3.56 -1.35
N TYR A 257 0.53 -3.26 -0.08
CA TYR A 257 0.17 -1.95 0.51
C TYR A 257 1.17 -0.85 0.18
N ASN A 258 2.45 -1.15 0.19
CA ASN A 258 3.50 -0.19 -0.15
C ASN A 258 4.46 -0.75 -1.21
N TYR A 259 4.30 -0.28 -2.45
CA TYR A 259 5.15 -0.70 -3.56
C TYR A 259 6.58 -0.18 -3.45
N ARG A 260 6.78 1.02 -2.86
CA ARG A 260 8.09 1.68 -2.83
C ARG A 260 9.14 0.87 -2.09
N GLN A 261 8.75 0.09 -1.09
CA GLN A 261 9.69 -0.78 -0.36
C GLN A 261 10.29 -1.90 -1.21
N TYR A 262 9.65 -2.23 -2.35
CA TYR A 262 10.11 -3.25 -3.30
C TYR A 262 10.82 -2.67 -4.52
N TYR A 263 10.83 -1.35 -4.68
CA TYR A 263 11.59 -0.71 -5.75
C TYR A 263 13.09 -0.92 -5.54
N SER A 264 13.79 -1.19 -6.65
CA SER A 264 15.25 -1.17 -6.62
C SER A 264 15.73 0.24 -6.36
N GLY A 265 16.45 0.42 -5.25
CA GLY A 265 16.83 1.71 -4.75
C GLY A 265 17.90 1.67 -3.66
N VAL A 266 18.29 2.82 -3.18
CA VAL A 266 19.15 3.00 -2.00
C VAL A 266 18.59 4.08 -1.08
N LYS A 267 18.52 3.76 0.21
CA LYS A 267 18.12 4.66 1.28
C LYS A 267 19.32 5.07 2.11
N TYR A 268 19.38 6.33 2.50
CA TYR A 268 20.40 6.91 3.38
C TYR A 268 19.78 7.34 4.69
N ASP A 269 20.10 6.66 5.77
CA ASP A 269 19.67 7.03 7.12
C ASP A 269 20.85 7.64 7.87
N ILE A 270 20.72 8.88 8.38
CA ILE A 270 21.80 9.54 9.12
C ILE A 270 22.14 8.74 10.38
N LYS A 271 23.45 8.50 10.58
CA LYS A 271 23.98 7.78 11.73
C LYS A 271 24.62 8.72 12.74
N SER A 272 25.46 9.65 12.28
CA SER A 272 26.10 10.61 13.17
C SER A 272 26.54 11.87 12.43
N LEU A 273 26.65 12.95 13.20
CA LEU A 273 27.29 14.20 12.81
C LEU A 273 28.47 14.47 13.76
N GLN A 274 29.69 14.63 13.21
CA GLN A 274 30.90 14.92 13.97
C GLN A 274 31.67 16.07 13.35
N ILE A 275 31.62 17.25 13.96
CA ILE A 275 32.40 18.41 13.58
C ILE A 275 33.55 18.53 14.58
N PRO A 276 34.86 18.35 14.17
CA PRO A 276 35.97 18.36 15.07
C PRO A 276 36.05 19.65 15.92
N GLY A 277 36.13 19.47 17.26
CA GLY A 277 36.25 20.58 18.20
C GLY A 277 34.97 21.42 18.41
N ALA A 278 33.86 21.08 17.75
CA ALA A 278 32.60 21.85 17.81
C ALA A 278 31.38 21.00 18.24
N LEU A 279 31.09 19.87 17.57
CA LEU A 279 29.86 19.14 17.77
C LEU A 279 30.04 17.64 17.50
N TYR A 280 29.46 16.82 18.37
CA TYR A 280 29.23 15.40 18.08
C TYR A 280 27.78 15.07 18.44
N GLU A 281 27.03 14.58 17.47
CA GLU A 281 25.68 14.05 17.65
C GLU A 281 25.64 12.64 17.07
N ASP A 282 25.18 11.68 17.85
CA ASP A 282 24.95 10.31 17.44
C ASP A 282 23.43 10.10 17.25
N TYR A 283 23.03 9.77 16.04
CA TYR A 283 21.66 9.45 15.67
C TYR A 283 21.43 7.93 15.58
N SER A 284 22.46 7.12 15.96
CA SER A 284 22.28 5.70 16.14
C SER A 284 21.34 5.51 17.31
N VAL A 285 20.12 5.12 17.03
CA VAL A 285 19.10 4.95 18.06
C VAL A 285 18.92 3.48 18.39
N SER A 286 18.78 3.19 19.67
CA SER A 286 18.15 1.96 20.15
C SER A 286 16.65 2.16 20.23
N TRP A 287 15.89 1.08 20.37
CA TRP A 287 14.45 1.21 20.61
C TRP A 287 14.15 1.93 21.92
N GLU A 288 15.02 1.83 22.91
CA GLU A 288 14.96 2.56 24.19
C GLU A 288 15.12 4.08 23.96
N ASP A 289 15.99 4.50 23.03
CA ASP A 289 16.14 5.92 22.66
C ASP A 289 14.91 6.42 21.92
N VAL A 290 14.35 5.63 21.00
CA VAL A 290 13.10 5.94 20.32
C VAL A 290 11.96 6.12 21.32
N ASP A 291 11.78 5.18 22.23
CA ASP A 291 10.77 5.26 23.29
C ASP A 291 10.94 6.52 24.14
N LYS A 292 12.16 6.80 24.58
CA LYS A 292 12.48 7.98 25.36
C LYS A 292 12.13 9.26 24.62
N ASN A 293 12.49 9.36 23.33
CA ASN A 293 12.17 10.53 22.50
C ASN A 293 10.66 10.77 22.43
N TYR A 294 9.84 9.73 22.22
CA TYR A 294 8.39 9.88 22.21
C TYR A 294 7.84 10.21 23.59
N LEU A 295 8.33 9.61 24.68
CA LEU A 295 7.90 9.86 26.04
C LEU A 295 8.24 11.28 26.55
N GLU A 296 9.31 11.88 26.03
CA GLU A 296 9.72 13.26 26.34
C GLU A 296 9.13 14.31 25.38
N SER A 297 8.43 13.89 24.32
CA SER A 297 7.87 14.76 23.29
C SER A 297 6.51 15.35 23.67
N ASP A 298 6.09 16.37 22.91
CA ASP A 298 4.75 16.96 22.97
C ASP A 298 3.64 15.92 22.76
N LEU A 299 3.90 14.84 22.00
CA LEU A 299 2.96 13.74 21.84
C LEU A 299 2.53 13.19 23.18
N TYR A 300 3.49 12.77 24.01
CA TYR A 300 3.19 12.13 25.29
C TYR A 300 2.61 13.13 26.30
N ILE A 301 3.05 14.39 26.27
CA ILE A 301 2.47 15.45 27.10
C ILE A 301 0.97 15.60 26.79
N ARG A 302 0.58 15.65 25.51
CA ARG A 302 -0.81 15.77 25.08
C ARG A 302 -1.60 14.47 25.33
N PHE A 303 -0.98 13.31 25.13
CA PHE A 303 -1.57 12.03 25.52
C PHE A 303 -1.92 11.97 27.01
N LYS A 304 -1.09 12.54 27.89
CA LYS A 304 -1.30 12.58 29.35
C LYS A 304 -2.24 13.71 29.78
N ALA A 305 -2.78 14.50 28.88
CA ALA A 305 -3.67 15.61 29.21
C ALA A 305 -4.90 15.14 30.03
N ALA A 306 -5.42 16.00 30.86
CA ALA A 306 -6.61 15.74 31.67
C ALA A 306 -7.85 15.58 30.79
N CYS A 307 -8.85 14.87 31.29
CA CYS A 307 -10.16 14.73 30.67
C CYS A 307 -10.77 16.09 30.31
N GLN A 308 -11.17 16.27 29.05
CA GLN A 308 -11.79 17.49 28.53
C GLN A 308 -13.33 17.49 28.71
N PHE A 309 -13.94 16.34 29.00
CA PHE A 309 -15.40 16.11 29.09
C PHE A 309 -15.77 15.51 30.45
N LYS A 310 -15.36 16.16 31.56
CA LYS A 310 -15.46 15.58 32.91
C LYS A 310 -16.90 15.28 33.35
N ASP A 311 -17.84 16.16 33.05
CA ASP A 311 -19.23 15.98 33.48
C ASP A 311 -19.90 14.82 32.74
N GLU A 312 -19.67 14.73 31.43
CA GLU A 312 -20.17 13.62 30.59
C GLU A 312 -19.50 12.30 30.99
N THR A 313 -18.19 12.33 31.24
CA THR A 313 -17.43 11.14 31.68
C THR A 313 -17.90 10.63 33.06
N ALA A 314 -18.27 11.52 33.98
CA ALA A 314 -18.84 11.15 35.26
C ALA A 314 -20.18 10.40 35.14
N ALA A 315 -21.00 10.75 34.13
CA ALA A 315 -22.24 10.04 33.85
C ALA A 315 -21.96 8.63 33.29
N ILE A 316 -20.92 8.44 32.50
CA ILE A 316 -20.48 7.15 31.94
C ILE A 316 -20.03 6.17 33.05
N ALA A 317 -19.55 6.66 34.19
CA ALA A 317 -19.14 5.81 35.30
C ALA A 317 -20.24 4.87 35.81
N ALA A 318 -21.52 5.15 35.51
CA ALA A 318 -22.68 4.34 35.89
C ALA A 318 -22.92 3.13 34.95
N GLU A 319 -22.21 3.02 33.82
CA GLU A 319 -22.34 1.88 32.91
C GLU A 319 -21.99 0.55 33.57
N ALA A 320 -22.69 -0.52 33.15
CA ALA A 320 -22.71 -1.80 33.84
C ALA A 320 -21.39 -2.59 33.73
N THR A 321 -20.65 -2.43 32.61
CA THR A 321 -19.40 -3.16 32.34
C THR A 321 -18.31 -2.20 31.88
N ASP A 322 -17.06 -2.63 32.00
CA ASP A 322 -15.92 -1.85 31.56
C ASP A 322 -15.94 -1.63 30.04
N GLU A 323 -16.35 -2.64 29.25
CA GLU A 323 -16.50 -2.50 27.79
C GLU A 323 -17.55 -1.43 27.45
N LYS A 324 -18.69 -1.40 28.14
CA LYS A 324 -19.74 -0.39 27.95
C LYS A 324 -19.26 1.03 28.30
N LYS A 325 -18.41 1.16 29.31
CA LYS A 325 -17.76 2.45 29.63
C LYS A 325 -16.82 2.88 28.51
N ILE A 326 -16.00 1.95 27.98
CA ILE A 326 -15.08 2.25 26.87
C ILE A 326 -15.89 2.65 25.61
N GLU A 327 -16.92 1.87 25.24
CA GLU A 327 -17.82 2.21 24.13
C GLU A 327 -18.44 3.62 24.29
N ALA A 328 -18.95 3.94 25.48
CA ALA A 328 -19.57 5.23 25.75
C ALA A 328 -18.57 6.39 25.65
N VAL A 329 -17.30 6.19 26.06
CA VAL A 329 -16.24 7.19 25.90
C VAL A 329 -15.95 7.41 24.41
N VAL A 330 -15.81 6.34 23.61
CA VAL A 330 -15.57 6.47 22.16
C VAL A 330 -16.71 7.23 21.49
N LYS A 331 -17.96 6.86 21.77
CA LYS A 331 -19.16 7.57 21.26
C LYS A 331 -19.17 9.03 21.67
N LEU A 332 -18.87 9.35 22.94
CA LEU A 332 -18.79 10.71 23.42
C LEU A 332 -17.76 11.53 22.62
N VAL A 333 -16.56 10.98 22.39
CA VAL A 333 -15.52 11.68 21.64
C VAL A 333 -15.96 11.90 20.19
N GLN A 334 -16.54 10.88 19.52
CA GLN A 334 -17.03 10.98 18.15
C GLN A 334 -18.24 11.92 17.99
N GLU A 335 -19.07 12.09 19.01
CA GLU A 335 -20.12 13.11 19.03
C GLU A 335 -19.59 14.54 19.17
N LYS A 336 -18.49 14.72 19.88
CA LYS A 336 -17.89 16.05 20.14
C LYS A 336 -16.90 16.49 19.05
N VAL A 337 -16.21 15.54 18.41
CA VAL A 337 -15.14 15.79 17.43
C VAL A 337 -15.32 14.84 16.26
N THR A 338 -15.34 15.38 15.05
CA THR A 338 -15.36 14.61 13.80
C THR A 338 -13.92 14.32 13.37
N TRP A 339 -13.65 13.07 13.03
CA TRP A 339 -12.37 12.69 12.42
C TRP A 339 -12.22 13.36 11.05
N ASP A 340 -11.07 13.99 10.80
CA ASP A 340 -10.75 14.67 9.55
C ASP A 340 -10.13 13.71 8.49
N GLU A 341 -10.23 12.40 8.72
CA GLU A 341 -9.68 11.31 7.90
C GLU A 341 -8.14 11.28 7.84
N SER A 342 -7.46 12.09 8.65
CA SER A 342 -6.00 12.09 8.72
C SER A 342 -5.46 11.18 9.83
N TYR A 343 -4.36 10.50 9.52
CA TYR A 343 -3.50 9.84 10.48
C TYR A 343 -2.30 10.74 10.78
N ALA A 344 -2.10 11.06 12.03
CA ALA A 344 -1.00 11.91 12.50
C ALA A 344 -0.18 11.20 13.58
N ILE A 345 1.04 11.67 13.81
CA ILE A 345 1.87 11.22 14.93
C ILE A 345 1.82 12.20 16.11
N LEU A 346 1.69 13.48 15.83
CA LEU A 346 1.66 14.54 16.83
C LEU A 346 0.24 15.10 16.98
N PRO A 347 -0.41 14.92 18.14
CA PRO A 347 -1.71 15.52 18.39
C PRO A 347 -1.65 17.04 18.41
N GLU A 348 -2.74 17.71 18.04
CA GLU A 348 -2.92 19.14 18.23
C GLU A 348 -3.25 19.52 19.70
N PRO A 349 -3.14 20.78 20.14
CA PRO A 349 -3.58 21.18 21.47
C PRO A 349 -5.08 20.87 21.67
N LEU A 350 -5.42 19.95 22.58
CA LEU A 350 -6.77 19.35 22.71
C LEU A 350 -7.90 20.41 22.87
N GLY A 351 -7.62 21.54 23.50
CA GLY A 351 -8.59 22.64 23.60
C GLY A 351 -8.93 23.28 22.23
N GLN A 352 -7.99 23.27 21.28
CA GLN A 352 -8.24 23.72 19.92
C GLN A 352 -9.05 22.68 19.13
N VAL A 353 -8.73 21.41 19.25
CA VAL A 353 -9.46 20.29 18.65
C VAL A 353 -10.94 20.32 19.08
N VAL A 354 -11.20 20.43 20.38
CA VAL A 354 -12.58 20.51 20.91
C VAL A 354 -13.31 21.76 20.38
N LYS A 355 -12.63 22.89 20.27
CA LYS A 355 -13.20 24.13 19.72
C LYS A 355 -13.49 24.00 18.22
N ALA A 356 -12.59 23.40 17.45
CA ALA A 356 -12.74 23.17 16.02
C ALA A 356 -13.79 22.11 15.70
N ARG A 357 -14.06 21.18 16.64
CA ARG A 357 -14.88 19.98 16.46
C ARG A 357 -14.40 19.07 15.33
N SER A 358 -13.11 19.13 15.04
CA SER A 358 -12.45 18.29 14.04
C SER A 358 -11.01 18.04 14.46
N GLY A 359 -10.49 16.86 14.13
CA GLY A 359 -9.11 16.49 14.43
C GLY A 359 -8.71 15.16 13.86
N SER A 360 -7.42 14.89 13.92
CA SER A 360 -6.82 13.61 13.50
C SER A 360 -7.21 12.46 14.44
N ASN A 361 -6.90 11.22 14.03
CA ASN A 361 -7.13 10.06 14.90
C ASN A 361 -6.40 10.19 16.25
N VAL A 362 -5.17 10.71 16.28
CA VAL A 362 -4.40 10.84 17.55
C VAL A 362 -4.97 11.92 18.46
N ASP A 363 -5.58 12.97 17.91
CA ASP A 363 -6.32 13.97 18.68
C ASP A 363 -7.49 13.33 19.42
N MET A 364 -8.28 12.54 18.71
CA MET A 364 -9.42 11.83 19.27
C MET A 364 -8.97 10.76 20.26
N ASN A 365 -7.88 10.03 19.99
CA ASN A 365 -7.28 9.08 20.93
C ASN A 365 -6.80 9.75 22.21
N CYS A 366 -6.21 10.95 22.14
CA CYS A 366 -5.83 11.72 23.33
C CYS A 366 -7.04 12.15 24.19
N LEU A 367 -8.12 12.59 23.54
CA LEU A 367 -9.36 12.96 24.22
C LEU A 367 -9.98 11.76 24.94
N ALA A 368 -10.07 10.62 24.26
CA ALA A 368 -10.57 9.37 24.82
C ALA A 368 -9.69 8.85 25.98
N ALA A 369 -8.35 8.90 25.81
CA ALA A 369 -7.41 8.49 26.84
C ALA A 369 -7.58 9.32 28.13
N GLY A 370 -7.86 10.64 28.04
CA GLY A 370 -8.17 11.49 29.18
C GLY A 370 -9.42 11.04 29.93
N CYS A 371 -10.52 10.74 29.19
CA CYS A 371 -11.78 10.27 29.77
C CYS A 371 -11.65 8.87 30.39
N LEU A 372 -10.97 7.95 29.71
CA LEU A 372 -10.76 6.58 30.20
C LEU A 372 -9.92 6.55 31.49
N ARG A 373 -8.90 7.40 31.59
CA ARG A 373 -8.12 7.54 32.84
C ARG A 373 -8.96 8.14 33.98
N GLU A 374 -9.86 9.07 33.70
CA GLU A 374 -10.79 9.62 34.70
C GLU A 374 -11.73 8.53 35.25
N LEU A 375 -12.07 7.52 34.41
CA LEU A 375 -12.84 6.35 34.83
C LEU A 375 -12.01 5.25 35.52
N GLY A 376 -10.69 5.45 35.66
CA GLY A 376 -9.80 4.54 36.39
C GLY A 376 -9.13 3.47 35.52
N PHE A 377 -9.27 3.50 34.19
CA PHE A 377 -8.57 2.58 33.31
C PHE A 377 -7.08 2.91 33.20
N THR A 378 -6.26 1.86 33.02
CA THR A 378 -4.89 2.04 32.55
C THR A 378 -4.92 2.18 31.02
N VAL A 379 -4.39 3.31 30.52
CA VAL A 379 -4.38 3.61 29.08
C VAL A 379 -2.96 3.89 28.63
N GLU A 380 -2.53 3.15 27.62
CA GLU A 380 -1.17 3.20 27.05
C GLU A 380 -1.26 3.52 25.55
N PRO A 381 -0.38 4.38 25.01
CA PRO A 381 -0.31 4.60 23.57
C PRO A 381 0.42 3.43 22.91
N VAL A 382 -0.11 2.95 21.79
CA VAL A 382 0.47 1.92 20.94
C VAL A 382 0.85 2.53 19.61
N MET A 383 2.14 2.68 19.39
CA MET A 383 2.70 3.30 18.20
C MET A 383 2.57 2.37 17.00
N VAL A 384 2.08 2.88 15.87
CA VAL A 384 1.76 2.13 14.67
C VAL A 384 2.45 2.75 13.46
N LYS A 385 3.08 1.91 12.64
CA LYS A 385 3.46 2.24 11.27
C LYS A 385 2.37 1.73 10.35
N LEU A 386 1.77 2.60 9.54
CA LEU A 386 0.70 2.20 8.62
C LEU A 386 1.25 1.29 7.52
N ARG A 387 0.49 0.27 7.13
CA ARG A 387 0.88 -0.66 6.04
C ARG A 387 1.14 0.08 4.72
N SER A 388 0.44 1.18 4.47
CA SER A 388 0.62 2.03 3.28
C SER A 388 1.95 2.77 3.25
N THR A 389 2.61 2.99 4.39
CA THR A 389 3.91 3.68 4.48
C THR A 389 5.10 2.71 4.51
N GLY A 390 4.87 1.45 4.80
CA GLY A 390 5.88 0.38 4.74
C GLY A 390 5.87 -0.56 5.94
N VAL A 391 6.83 -1.48 5.95
CA VAL A 391 6.99 -2.48 7.01
C VAL A 391 8.06 -2.02 8.00
N LEU A 392 7.70 -1.95 9.28
CA LEU A 392 8.64 -1.68 10.35
C LEU A 392 9.52 -2.90 10.63
N GLN A 393 10.84 -2.69 10.64
CA GLN A 393 11.82 -3.71 10.97
C GLN A 393 12.28 -3.53 12.43
N ASN A 394 11.79 -4.35 13.34
CA ASN A 394 12.08 -4.25 14.77
C ASN A 394 13.57 -4.48 15.16
N TYR A 395 14.37 -5.06 14.25
CA TYR A 395 15.81 -5.23 14.44
C TYR A 395 16.64 -4.01 14.03
N GLN A 396 16.03 -3.02 13.41
CA GLN A 396 16.70 -1.80 12.92
C GLN A 396 15.90 -0.57 13.33
N PRO A 397 16.23 0.06 14.48
CA PRO A 397 15.56 1.29 14.90
C PRO A 397 15.78 2.43 13.90
N GLU A 398 14.75 3.24 13.71
CA GLU A 398 14.74 4.50 12.96
C GLU A 398 14.35 5.64 13.90
N LEU A 399 14.74 6.89 13.60
CA LEU A 399 14.45 8.04 14.48
C LEU A 399 12.95 8.32 14.63
N ASN A 400 12.20 8.20 13.52
CA ASN A 400 10.76 8.46 13.48
C ASN A 400 10.07 7.30 12.75
N PRO A 401 9.98 6.12 13.39
CA PRO A 401 9.54 4.91 12.72
C PRO A 401 8.02 4.78 12.58
N PHE A 402 7.22 5.59 13.30
CA PHE A 402 5.78 5.45 13.41
C PHE A 402 5.04 6.61 12.74
N ASP A 403 3.84 6.32 12.22
CA ASP A 403 3.00 7.28 11.54
C ASP A 403 1.86 7.78 12.42
N THR A 404 1.44 6.97 13.40
CA THR A 404 0.31 7.25 14.29
C THR A 404 0.39 6.44 15.57
N PHE A 405 -0.59 6.59 16.46
CA PHE A 405 -0.80 5.68 17.59
C PHE A 405 -2.28 5.42 17.85
N ILE A 406 -2.56 4.24 18.43
CA ILE A 406 -3.86 3.82 18.93
C ILE A 406 -3.81 3.65 20.46
N LEU A 407 -4.92 3.28 21.08
CA LEU A 407 -5.02 3.08 22.51
C LEU A 407 -4.99 1.58 22.86
N ARG A 408 -4.20 1.24 23.87
CA ARG A 408 -4.31 0.00 24.64
C ARG A 408 -4.96 0.34 25.98
N VAL A 409 -6.12 -0.25 26.25
CA VAL A 409 -6.90 -0.02 27.46
C VAL A 409 -6.92 -1.31 28.26
N VAL A 410 -6.48 -1.22 29.53
CA VAL A 410 -6.52 -2.35 30.46
C VAL A 410 -7.63 -2.11 31.47
N THR A 411 -8.56 -3.06 31.54
CA THR A 411 -9.71 -3.02 32.44
C THR A 411 -9.31 -3.36 33.87
N SER A 412 -10.24 -3.19 34.79
CA SER A 412 -10.05 -3.56 36.20
C SER A 412 -9.85 -5.08 36.44
N SER A 413 -10.38 -5.92 35.52
CA SER A 413 -10.18 -7.38 35.51
C SER A 413 -8.83 -7.79 34.90
N GLY A 414 -8.14 -6.88 34.22
CA GLY A 414 -6.88 -7.14 33.51
C GLY A 414 -7.08 -7.50 32.02
N ASP A 415 -8.31 -7.43 31.51
CA ASP A 415 -8.57 -7.62 30.08
C ASP A 415 -8.01 -6.45 29.28
N ILE A 416 -7.49 -6.74 28.08
CA ILE A 416 -6.82 -5.77 27.25
C ILE A 416 -7.66 -5.54 25.97
N HIS A 417 -7.91 -4.26 25.68
CA HIS A 417 -8.58 -3.85 24.47
C HIS A 417 -7.70 -2.86 23.69
N TYR A 418 -7.65 -3.03 22.37
CA TYR A 418 -7.02 -2.11 21.44
C TYR A 418 -8.13 -1.37 20.68
N LEU A 419 -7.98 -0.05 20.52
CA LEU A 419 -8.98 0.75 19.81
C LEU A 419 -8.39 2.01 19.21
N ASP A 420 -9.00 2.47 18.13
CA ASP A 420 -8.79 3.78 17.52
C ASP A 420 -10.10 4.55 17.53
N CYS A 421 -10.08 5.77 18.11
CA CYS A 421 -11.28 6.59 18.25
C CYS A 421 -11.61 7.40 17.00
N GLY A 422 -10.70 7.48 16.01
CA GLY A 422 -10.94 8.20 14.76
C GLY A 422 -12.05 7.54 13.95
N SER A 423 -11.90 6.27 13.62
CA SER A 423 -12.87 5.56 12.79
C SER A 423 -14.13 5.16 13.56
N SER A 424 -15.29 5.60 13.09
CA SER A 424 -16.60 5.15 13.59
C SER A 424 -16.95 3.72 13.16
N LYS A 425 -16.20 3.14 12.22
CA LYS A 425 -16.39 1.78 11.70
C LYS A 425 -15.70 0.73 12.59
N GLY A 426 -14.74 1.15 13.42
CA GLY A 426 -14.03 0.29 14.36
C GLY A 426 -14.86 -0.16 15.56
N TYR A 427 -14.19 -0.92 16.42
CA TYR A 427 -14.71 -1.36 17.72
C TYR A 427 -13.56 -1.77 18.63
N LEU A 428 -13.84 -2.29 19.81
CA LEU A 428 -12.82 -2.91 20.67
C LEU A 428 -12.18 -4.09 19.94
N ASN A 429 -10.87 -4.03 19.74
CA ASN A 429 -10.07 -5.02 18.99
C ASN A 429 -10.40 -5.13 17.47
N VAL A 430 -11.16 -4.19 16.92
CA VAL A 430 -11.44 -4.08 15.48
C VAL A 430 -10.89 -2.75 14.98
N LEU A 431 -9.87 -2.80 14.16
CA LEU A 431 -9.11 -1.64 13.69
C LEU A 431 -9.22 -1.48 12.17
N ASP A 432 -8.83 -0.30 11.68
CA ASP A 432 -8.58 -0.12 10.25
C ASP A 432 -7.54 -1.14 9.77
N PRO A 433 -7.78 -1.88 8.66
CA PRO A 433 -6.82 -2.82 8.09
C PRO A 433 -5.42 -2.24 7.82
N LEU A 434 -5.30 -0.92 7.63
CA LEU A 434 -4.00 -0.24 7.50
C LEU A 434 -3.17 -0.26 8.79
N MET A 435 -3.79 -0.45 9.95
CA MET A 435 -3.14 -0.51 11.26
C MET A 435 -2.80 -1.94 11.70
N LEU A 436 -3.27 -2.97 10.99
CA LEU A 436 -3.06 -4.37 11.35
C LEU A 436 -1.65 -4.82 10.99
N ILE A 437 -0.71 -4.56 11.88
CA ILE A 437 0.71 -4.87 11.74
C ILE A 437 1.19 -5.79 12.87
N SER A 438 2.19 -6.61 12.58
CA SER A 438 2.77 -7.55 13.57
C SER A 438 3.72 -6.89 14.58
N ASN A 439 4.17 -5.67 14.30
CA ASN A 439 5.19 -4.96 15.08
C ASN A 439 4.70 -3.56 15.49
N ALA A 440 3.64 -3.48 16.27
CA ALA A 440 3.24 -2.25 16.95
C ALA A 440 3.95 -2.14 18.31
N ARG A 441 4.20 -0.93 18.81
CA ARG A 441 4.98 -0.72 20.02
C ARG A 441 4.20 0.01 21.12
N VAL A 442 3.96 -0.69 22.22
CA VAL A 442 3.36 -0.10 23.43
C VAL A 442 4.42 0.75 24.12
N LEU A 443 4.15 2.04 24.34
CA LEU A 443 5.05 2.93 25.06
C LEU A 443 4.74 2.94 26.56
N ARG A 444 5.76 2.68 27.41
CA ARG A 444 5.65 2.74 28.84
C ARG A 444 6.78 3.55 29.47
N PRO A 445 6.46 4.49 30.37
CA PRO A 445 7.45 5.37 30.98
C PRO A 445 8.39 4.67 31.98
N ASP A 446 8.07 3.47 32.42
CA ASP A 446 8.89 2.65 33.31
C ASP A 446 9.98 1.85 32.60
N GLY A 447 10.12 2.02 31.29
CA GLY A 447 11.05 1.28 30.44
C GLY A 447 10.56 -0.11 30.03
N GLY A 448 9.31 -0.46 30.34
CA GLY A 448 8.68 -1.74 30.01
C GLY A 448 7.98 -1.75 28.64
N SER A 449 8.40 -0.90 27.69
CA SER A 449 7.84 -0.88 26.33
C SER A 449 8.01 -2.22 25.64
N GLU A 450 6.96 -2.69 24.95
CA GLU A 450 6.91 -4.01 24.30
C GLU A 450 6.35 -3.98 22.90
N TRP A 451 6.68 -4.99 22.09
CA TRP A 451 6.10 -5.23 20.78
C TRP A 451 4.80 -6.03 20.90
N VAL A 452 3.79 -5.64 20.13
CA VAL A 452 2.50 -6.33 20.08
C VAL A 452 2.09 -6.58 18.63
N ASP A 453 1.43 -7.72 18.40
CA ASP A 453 0.87 -8.10 17.11
C ASP A 453 -0.61 -7.68 17.06
N LEU A 454 -0.94 -6.80 16.15
CA LEU A 454 -2.30 -6.30 15.94
C LEU A 454 -3.07 -7.08 14.84
N THR A 455 -2.44 -8.04 14.16
CA THR A 455 -3.05 -8.76 13.03
C THR A 455 -4.09 -9.82 13.43
N ARG A 456 -4.21 -10.11 14.73
CA ARG A 456 -5.04 -11.20 15.28
C ARG A 456 -5.80 -10.79 16.53
N LEU A 457 -6.29 -9.56 16.58
CA LEU A 457 -6.97 -9.03 17.77
C LEU A 457 -8.39 -9.59 17.92
N CYS A 458 -9.04 -9.94 16.82
CA CYS A 458 -10.38 -10.53 16.81
C CYS A 458 -10.49 -11.69 15.82
N VAL A 459 -11.65 -12.30 15.79
CA VAL A 459 -12.00 -13.32 14.79
C VAL A 459 -12.86 -12.67 13.72
N SER A 460 -12.36 -12.63 12.49
CA SER A 460 -13.03 -12.02 11.37
C SER A 460 -13.66 -13.05 10.45
N GLY A 461 -14.81 -12.73 9.90
CA GLY A 461 -15.47 -13.60 8.95
C GLY A 461 -16.88 -13.17 8.57
N THR A 462 -17.31 -13.75 7.44
CA THR A 462 -18.62 -13.50 6.83
C THR A 462 -19.41 -14.79 6.77
N ASN A 463 -20.67 -14.74 7.26
CA ASN A 463 -21.60 -15.85 7.15
C ASN A 463 -22.80 -15.43 6.30
N MET A 464 -23.06 -16.19 5.23
CA MET A 464 -24.14 -15.90 4.29
C MET A 464 -25.12 -17.06 4.24
N TYR A 465 -26.39 -16.71 4.18
CA TYR A 465 -27.51 -17.65 4.09
C TYR A 465 -28.41 -17.23 2.94
N PHE A 466 -28.39 -18.00 1.88
CA PHE A 466 -29.26 -17.84 0.73
C PHE A 466 -30.40 -18.87 0.81
N VAL A 467 -31.63 -18.41 0.82
CA VAL A 467 -32.81 -19.27 0.81
C VAL A 467 -33.79 -18.75 -0.24
N ALA A 468 -34.10 -19.55 -1.24
CA ALA A 468 -34.97 -19.17 -2.33
C ALA A 468 -35.91 -20.32 -2.76
N GLY A 469 -36.96 -19.97 -3.47
CA GLY A 469 -37.90 -20.89 -4.09
C GLY A 469 -38.56 -20.25 -5.29
N TYR A 470 -39.41 -21.02 -6.00
CA TYR A 470 -40.11 -20.52 -7.16
C TYR A 470 -41.53 -20.11 -6.74
N ASP A 471 -41.99 -18.97 -7.23
CA ASP A 471 -43.36 -18.53 -7.12
C ASP A 471 -44.26 -19.25 -8.15
N PRO A 472 -45.61 -19.12 -8.10
CA PRO A 472 -46.54 -19.73 -9.07
C PRO A 472 -46.36 -19.23 -10.52
N LYS A 473 -45.64 -18.12 -10.74
CA LYS A 473 -45.37 -17.60 -12.08
C LYS A 473 -44.02 -18.10 -12.64
N GLY A 474 -43.21 -18.78 -11.80
CA GLY A 474 -41.90 -19.28 -12.16
C GLY A 474 -40.76 -18.31 -11.88
N GLU A 475 -41.04 -17.22 -11.16
CA GLU A 475 -39.99 -16.32 -10.66
C GLU A 475 -39.34 -16.93 -9.41
N ILE A 476 -38.04 -16.71 -9.24
CA ILE A 476 -37.31 -17.05 -8.00
C ILE A 476 -37.52 -15.90 -7.02
N ILE A 477 -38.07 -16.23 -5.86
CA ILE A 477 -38.17 -15.31 -4.73
C ILE A 477 -37.30 -15.83 -3.60
N GLY A 478 -36.55 -14.97 -2.98
CA GLY A 478 -35.58 -15.40 -1.98
C GLY A 478 -35.18 -14.36 -0.97
N THR A 479 -34.37 -14.81 -0.04
CA THR A 479 -33.75 -13.97 0.98
C THR A 479 -32.30 -14.33 1.08
N LEU A 480 -31.44 -13.32 0.99
CA LEU A 480 -30.01 -13.38 1.32
C LEU A 480 -29.83 -12.71 2.68
N THR A 481 -29.22 -13.41 3.63
CA THR A 481 -28.82 -12.83 4.92
C THR A 481 -27.32 -12.90 5.04
N ILE A 482 -26.66 -11.77 5.24
CA ILE A 482 -25.21 -11.66 5.41
C ILE A 482 -24.94 -11.22 6.84
N ARG A 483 -23.96 -11.83 7.48
CA ARG A 483 -23.50 -11.49 8.83
C ARG A 483 -22.00 -11.35 8.83
N TYR A 484 -21.55 -10.16 9.13
CA TYR A 484 -20.13 -9.80 9.22
C TYR A 484 -19.68 -9.74 10.67
N ARG A 485 -18.43 -10.11 10.92
CA ARG A 485 -17.80 -10.04 12.23
C ARG A 485 -16.36 -9.57 12.12
N GLY A 486 -15.91 -8.80 13.12
CA GLY A 486 -14.54 -8.30 13.21
C GLY A 486 -14.20 -7.32 12.08
N GLU A 487 -13.05 -7.49 11.46
CA GLU A 487 -12.60 -6.64 10.35
C GLU A 487 -13.51 -6.74 9.10
N ASP A 488 -14.20 -7.89 8.88
CA ASP A 488 -15.19 -7.98 7.82
C ASP A 488 -16.39 -7.04 8.10
N ALA A 489 -16.79 -6.87 9.38
CA ALA A 489 -17.78 -5.88 9.74
C ALA A 489 -17.27 -4.44 9.57
N TYR A 490 -15.98 -4.18 9.84
CA TYR A 490 -15.35 -2.89 9.55
C TYR A 490 -15.45 -2.55 8.05
N LEU A 491 -15.05 -3.50 7.18
CA LEU A 491 -15.08 -3.31 5.73
C LEU A 491 -16.52 -3.14 5.20
N ALA A 492 -17.48 -3.91 5.68
CA ALA A 492 -18.89 -3.76 5.30
C ALA A 492 -19.45 -2.37 5.68
N LYS A 493 -19.06 -1.83 6.85
CA LYS A 493 -19.43 -0.47 7.27
C LYS A 493 -18.75 0.60 6.42
N LEU A 494 -17.49 0.37 6.02
CA LEU A 494 -16.74 1.28 5.16
C LEU A 494 -17.38 1.35 3.77
N ASP A 495 -17.72 0.20 3.22
CA ASP A 495 -18.40 0.06 1.93
C ASP A 495 -19.76 0.76 1.96
N TYR A 496 -20.65 0.39 2.88
CA TYR A 496 -21.96 1.04 3.05
C TYR A 496 -21.86 2.56 3.19
N ALA A 497 -20.84 3.07 3.91
CA ALA A 497 -20.63 4.50 4.11
C ALA A 497 -20.08 5.22 2.87
N SER A 498 -19.64 4.50 1.83
CA SER A 498 -19.14 5.09 0.57
C SER A 498 -20.29 5.56 -0.34
N TYR A 499 -21.51 5.08 -0.12
CA TYR A 499 -22.70 5.47 -0.88
C TYR A 499 -23.36 6.72 -0.29
N ALA A 500 -24.01 7.49 -1.17
CA ALA A 500 -24.67 8.73 -0.78
C ALA A 500 -25.84 8.49 0.20
N ASP A 501 -26.59 7.41 0.00
CA ASP A 501 -27.73 6.98 0.81
C ASP A 501 -28.00 5.48 0.61
N GLU A 502 -29.03 4.96 1.29
CA GLU A 502 -29.43 3.56 1.25
C GLU A 502 -30.01 3.15 -0.12
N ASP A 503 -30.64 4.08 -0.84
CA ASP A 503 -31.22 3.80 -2.16
C ASP A 503 -30.09 3.55 -3.17
N ALA A 504 -29.03 4.37 -3.15
CA ALA A 504 -27.83 4.19 -3.99
C ALA A 504 -27.09 2.88 -3.68
N TYR A 505 -27.06 2.48 -2.40
CA TYR A 505 -26.48 1.20 -2.00
C TYR A 505 -27.32 0.01 -2.51
N MET A 506 -28.65 0.10 -2.44
CA MET A 506 -29.54 -0.94 -2.96
C MET A 506 -29.46 -1.09 -4.49
N GLU A 507 -29.34 0.03 -5.23
CA GLU A 507 -29.15 -0.01 -6.68
C GLU A 507 -27.88 -0.76 -7.07
N ASP A 508 -26.78 -0.58 -6.32
CA ASP A 508 -25.52 -1.29 -6.53
C ASP A 508 -25.65 -2.79 -6.21
N LEU A 509 -26.33 -3.14 -5.13
CA LEU A 509 -26.62 -4.54 -4.80
C LEU A 509 -27.49 -5.24 -5.89
N GLU A 510 -28.43 -4.53 -6.51
CA GLU A 510 -29.24 -5.04 -7.63
C GLU A 510 -28.35 -5.33 -8.86
N GLU A 511 -27.39 -4.42 -9.15
CA GLU A 511 -26.45 -4.59 -10.28
C GLU A 511 -25.48 -5.76 -10.01
N ASP A 512 -24.87 -5.81 -8.83
CA ASP A 512 -23.88 -6.82 -8.45
C ASP A 512 -24.49 -8.23 -8.41
N PHE A 513 -25.68 -8.38 -7.83
CA PHE A 513 -26.33 -9.69 -7.68
C PHE A 513 -27.22 -10.06 -8.87
N GLY A 514 -27.52 -9.12 -9.77
CA GLY A 514 -28.38 -9.34 -10.92
C GLY A 514 -29.82 -9.69 -10.52
N VAL A 515 -30.33 -9.11 -9.45
CA VAL A 515 -31.65 -9.35 -8.88
C VAL A 515 -32.43 -8.04 -8.71
N GLU A 516 -33.76 -8.11 -8.49
CA GLU A 516 -34.56 -6.96 -8.05
C GLU A 516 -34.73 -7.06 -6.53
N VAL A 517 -34.30 -6.02 -5.80
CA VAL A 517 -34.44 -5.94 -4.32
C VAL A 517 -35.84 -5.51 -3.97
N VAL A 518 -36.58 -6.37 -3.23
CA VAL A 518 -37.94 -6.12 -2.78
C VAL A 518 -37.96 -5.48 -1.40
N GLU A 519 -37.09 -5.88 -0.52
CA GLU A 519 -36.98 -5.37 0.85
C GLU A 519 -35.52 -5.48 1.33
N TYR A 520 -35.02 -4.42 1.93
CA TYR A 520 -33.69 -4.35 2.54
C TYR A 520 -33.81 -3.97 4.01
N SER A 521 -33.00 -4.58 4.85
CA SER A 521 -32.81 -4.16 6.23
C SER A 521 -31.40 -4.50 6.72
N SER A 522 -30.84 -3.62 7.52
CA SER A 522 -29.50 -3.80 8.09
C SER A 522 -29.47 -3.52 9.59
N THR A 523 -28.48 -4.09 10.26
CA THR A 523 -28.17 -3.80 11.66
C THR A 523 -26.66 -3.70 11.82
N GLY A 524 -26.18 -2.78 12.65
CA GLY A 524 -24.75 -2.63 12.96
C GLY A 524 -23.91 -1.90 11.92
N LEU A 525 -24.41 -1.63 10.71
CA LEU A 525 -23.65 -0.93 9.66
C LEU A 525 -23.32 0.54 10.02
N LYS A 526 -24.16 1.17 10.83
CA LYS A 526 -23.99 2.55 11.32
C LYS A 526 -23.55 2.61 12.78
N ASP A 527 -23.38 1.46 13.44
CA ASP A 527 -23.10 1.39 14.88
C ASP A 527 -21.64 1.12 15.17
N PHE A 528 -21.18 1.61 16.33
CA PHE A 528 -19.91 1.20 16.90
C PHE A 528 -20.05 -0.20 17.50
N SER A 529 -19.72 -1.23 16.72
CA SER A 529 -19.87 -2.66 17.04
C SER A 529 -18.90 -3.52 16.23
N ASP A 530 -18.60 -4.72 16.73
CA ASP A 530 -17.77 -5.72 16.01
C ASP A 530 -18.57 -6.60 15.05
N ASN A 531 -19.89 -6.35 14.92
CA ASN A 531 -20.80 -7.11 14.10
C ASN A 531 -21.65 -6.18 13.24
N ALA A 532 -21.96 -6.63 12.03
CA ALA A 532 -22.98 -6.04 11.17
C ALA A 532 -23.77 -7.15 10.49
N SER A 533 -25.00 -6.88 10.09
CA SER A 533 -25.77 -7.82 9.27
C SER A 533 -26.72 -7.11 8.32
N GLU A 534 -26.98 -7.77 7.20
CA GLU A 534 -27.90 -7.35 6.16
C GLU A 534 -28.88 -8.47 5.85
N LYS A 535 -30.09 -8.10 5.50
CA LYS A 535 -31.13 -9.00 5.00
C LYS A 535 -31.73 -8.38 3.75
N ILE A 536 -31.62 -9.09 2.64
CA ILE A 536 -32.06 -8.69 1.32
C ILE A 536 -33.13 -9.67 0.86
N SER A 537 -34.35 -9.22 0.68
CA SER A 537 -35.41 -9.98 0.01
C SER A 537 -35.42 -9.59 -1.46
N PHE A 538 -35.38 -10.54 -2.35
CA PHE A 538 -35.21 -10.30 -3.78
C PHE A 538 -36.14 -11.14 -4.66
N THR A 539 -36.28 -10.69 -5.92
CA THR A 539 -36.90 -11.46 -7.01
C THR A 539 -35.91 -11.59 -8.16
N TYR A 540 -35.97 -12.70 -8.87
CA TYR A 540 -35.14 -12.98 -10.04
C TYR A 540 -35.95 -13.81 -11.04
N SER A 541 -35.97 -13.41 -12.31
CA SER A 541 -36.65 -14.12 -13.39
C SER A 541 -35.67 -14.99 -14.18
N PRO A 542 -35.61 -16.33 -13.89
CA PRO A 542 -34.69 -17.19 -14.63
C PRO A 542 -35.23 -17.46 -16.05
N ASP A 543 -34.32 -17.68 -17.00
CA ASP A 543 -34.71 -18.20 -18.33
C ASP A 543 -35.10 -19.66 -18.22
N THR A 544 -36.40 -19.95 -18.21
CA THR A 544 -36.99 -21.29 -18.15
C THR A 544 -37.51 -21.80 -19.48
N SER A 545 -37.09 -21.20 -20.61
CA SER A 545 -37.53 -21.57 -21.96
C SER A 545 -37.02 -22.94 -22.42
N ALA A 546 -36.00 -23.49 -21.76
CA ALA A 546 -35.36 -24.76 -22.08
C ALA A 546 -35.82 -25.89 -21.13
N ASP A 547 -35.71 -27.16 -21.58
CA ASP A 547 -35.95 -28.33 -20.73
C ASP A 547 -34.97 -28.49 -19.59
N LEU A 548 -33.78 -27.82 -19.69
CA LEU A 548 -32.74 -27.79 -18.66
C LEU A 548 -32.58 -26.34 -18.15
N VAL A 549 -32.60 -26.19 -16.84
CA VAL A 549 -32.36 -24.91 -16.14
C VAL A 549 -31.01 -25.01 -15.41
N TYR A 550 -30.08 -24.12 -15.73
CA TYR A 550 -28.78 -24.01 -15.07
C TYR A 550 -28.91 -23.07 -13.88
N VAL A 551 -28.58 -23.57 -12.70
CA VAL A 551 -28.66 -22.83 -11.45
C VAL A 551 -27.28 -22.55 -10.93
N ASN A 552 -26.91 -21.28 -10.88
CA ASN A 552 -25.68 -20.87 -10.22
C ASN A 552 -25.85 -21.02 -8.69
N LEU A 553 -24.84 -21.65 -8.05
CA LEU A 553 -24.86 -21.86 -6.61
C LEU A 553 -24.34 -20.65 -5.83
N PHE A 554 -23.71 -19.70 -6.48
CA PHE A 554 -23.19 -18.49 -5.87
C PHE A 554 -23.85 -17.27 -6.52
N ILE A 555 -24.42 -16.39 -5.71
CA ILE A 555 -25.01 -15.14 -6.18
C ILE A 555 -23.92 -14.14 -6.57
N ASP A 556 -22.84 -14.13 -5.81
CA ASP A 556 -21.63 -13.38 -6.08
C ASP A 556 -20.38 -14.17 -5.62
N PRO A 557 -19.27 -14.17 -6.39
CA PRO A 557 -18.03 -14.78 -5.96
C PRO A 557 -17.34 -13.94 -4.87
N PHE A 558 -17.03 -14.58 -3.73
CA PHE A 558 -16.35 -13.93 -2.59
C PHE A 558 -14.90 -13.51 -2.88
N HIS A 559 -14.33 -14.00 -3.96
CA HIS A 559 -12.95 -13.74 -4.37
C HIS A 559 -12.91 -13.45 -5.86
N SER A 560 -12.40 -12.29 -6.22
CA SER A 560 -12.25 -11.94 -7.64
C SER A 560 -11.30 -12.90 -8.34
N LYS A 561 -11.74 -13.46 -9.48
CA LYS A 561 -10.92 -14.28 -10.38
C LYS A 561 -9.71 -13.52 -10.92
N ASP A 562 -9.79 -12.19 -10.93
CA ASP A 562 -8.78 -11.32 -11.52
C ASP A 562 -7.64 -10.98 -10.55
N THR A 563 -7.75 -11.38 -9.28
CA THR A 563 -6.76 -11.05 -8.24
C THR A 563 -5.35 -11.57 -8.58
N PHE A 564 -5.22 -12.78 -9.13
CA PHE A 564 -3.92 -13.41 -9.45
C PHE A 564 -3.80 -13.84 -10.90
N GLN A 565 -3.97 -12.92 -11.84
CA GLN A 565 -3.89 -13.15 -13.29
C GLN A 565 -2.45 -13.36 -13.78
N SER A 566 -1.48 -12.63 -13.21
CA SER A 566 -0.09 -12.71 -13.65
C SER A 566 0.51 -14.09 -13.42
N MET A 567 1.33 -14.56 -14.37
CA MET A 567 2.08 -15.82 -14.22
C MET A 567 3.21 -15.71 -13.20
N ASN A 568 3.76 -14.51 -13.03
CA ASN A 568 4.88 -14.23 -12.13
C ASN A 568 4.53 -13.09 -11.20
N ARG A 569 5.13 -13.10 -10.02
CA ARG A 569 4.98 -12.08 -9.00
C ARG A 569 6.32 -11.74 -8.38
N SER A 570 6.53 -10.45 -8.13
CA SER A 570 7.78 -9.93 -7.53
C SER A 570 7.61 -9.57 -6.06
N CYS A 571 6.40 -9.16 -5.66
CA CYS A 571 6.10 -8.75 -4.29
C CYS A 571 5.42 -9.87 -3.51
N PRO A 572 5.58 -9.96 -2.20
CA PRO A 572 4.75 -10.82 -1.37
C PRO A 572 3.26 -10.52 -1.53
N VAL A 573 2.42 -11.55 -1.37
CA VAL A 573 0.98 -11.38 -1.18
C VAL A 573 0.76 -11.04 0.28
N ASP A 574 0.13 -9.90 0.57
CA ASP A 574 -0.03 -9.36 1.92
C ASP A 574 -1.51 -9.13 2.23
N PHE A 575 -2.18 -10.15 2.79
CA PHE A 575 -3.57 -10.04 3.24
C PHE A 575 -3.65 -9.19 4.52
N PRO A 576 -4.75 -8.46 4.73
CA PRO A 576 -4.88 -7.58 5.89
C PRO A 576 -4.97 -8.32 7.22
N TYR A 577 -5.73 -9.42 7.27
CA TYR A 577 -6.01 -10.21 8.47
C TYR A 577 -6.41 -11.65 8.11
N PRO A 578 -6.37 -12.59 9.08
CA PRO A 578 -6.95 -13.93 8.90
C PRO A 578 -8.48 -13.84 8.89
N TYR A 579 -9.14 -14.59 7.99
CA TYR A 579 -10.61 -14.54 7.88
C TYR A 579 -11.23 -15.86 7.47
N SER A 580 -12.55 -15.94 7.62
CA SER A 580 -13.33 -17.11 7.22
C SER A 580 -14.63 -16.70 6.51
N ILE A 581 -15.06 -17.52 5.55
CA ILE A 581 -16.34 -17.37 4.88
C ILE A 581 -17.13 -18.66 5.05
N SER A 582 -18.39 -18.54 5.40
CA SER A 582 -19.36 -19.64 5.41
C SER A 582 -20.58 -19.24 4.61
N TYR A 583 -20.87 -19.97 3.56
CA TYR A 583 -22.03 -19.73 2.71
C TYR A 583 -22.92 -20.98 2.69
N ARG A 584 -24.20 -20.80 2.93
CA ARG A 584 -25.22 -21.82 2.88
C ARG A 584 -26.29 -21.43 1.88
N TYR A 585 -26.43 -22.23 0.85
CA TYR A 585 -27.38 -22.08 -0.22
C TYR A 585 -28.49 -23.13 -0.07
N THR A 586 -29.75 -22.71 -0.20
CA THR A 586 -30.93 -23.59 -0.22
C THR A 586 -31.91 -23.08 -1.27
N LEU A 587 -32.21 -23.90 -2.26
CA LEU A 587 -33.19 -23.62 -3.27
C LEU A 587 -34.30 -24.69 -3.21
N GLN A 588 -35.57 -24.28 -3.08
CA GLN A 588 -36.73 -25.13 -3.26
C GLN A 588 -36.91 -25.43 -4.75
N ILE A 589 -36.98 -26.70 -5.11
CA ILE A 589 -37.14 -27.15 -6.50
C ILE A 589 -38.58 -27.00 -6.91
N PRO A 590 -38.93 -26.36 -8.07
CA PRO A 590 -40.29 -26.18 -8.49
C PRO A 590 -40.95 -27.53 -8.89
N GLU A 591 -42.28 -27.62 -8.74
CA GLU A 591 -43.01 -28.77 -9.21
C GLU A 591 -42.80 -29.02 -10.70
N GLY A 592 -42.65 -30.28 -11.09
CA GLY A 592 -42.36 -30.66 -12.46
C GLY A 592 -40.90 -30.60 -12.87
N TYR A 593 -39.96 -30.33 -11.93
CA TYR A 593 -38.53 -30.39 -12.16
C TYR A 593 -37.85 -31.40 -11.21
N ALA A 594 -36.74 -31.97 -11.67
CA ALA A 594 -35.85 -32.80 -10.87
C ALA A 594 -34.40 -32.33 -11.02
N VAL A 595 -33.59 -32.61 -10.03
CA VAL A 595 -32.15 -32.33 -10.14
C VAL A 595 -31.52 -33.38 -11.04
N GLU A 596 -30.97 -32.98 -12.19
CA GLU A 596 -30.27 -33.85 -13.13
C GLU A 596 -28.78 -33.97 -12.76
N GLN A 597 -28.17 -32.88 -12.33
CA GLN A 597 -26.76 -32.83 -11.96
C GLN A 597 -26.49 -31.82 -10.84
N VAL A 598 -25.60 -32.17 -9.93
CA VAL A 598 -25.00 -31.28 -8.93
C VAL A 598 -23.48 -31.30 -9.06
N PRO A 599 -22.79 -30.21 -8.70
CA PRO A 599 -21.33 -30.22 -8.61
C PRO A 599 -20.81 -31.25 -7.62
N GLU A 600 -19.63 -31.79 -7.89
CA GLU A 600 -18.94 -32.70 -6.98
C GLU A 600 -18.52 -32.01 -5.68
N ASN A 601 -18.46 -32.79 -4.60
CA ASN A 601 -17.93 -32.30 -3.34
C ASN A 601 -16.42 -32.05 -3.46
N ILE A 602 -15.98 -30.90 -2.99
CA ILE A 602 -14.61 -30.42 -3.13
C ILE A 602 -14.00 -30.14 -1.76
N HIS A 603 -12.72 -30.50 -1.61
CA HIS A 603 -11.89 -30.06 -0.49
C HIS A 603 -10.47 -29.83 -1.01
N ILE A 604 -10.02 -28.57 -1.00
CA ILE A 604 -8.67 -28.15 -1.40
C ILE A 604 -8.01 -27.32 -0.30
N THR A 605 -6.69 -27.39 -0.22
CA THR A 605 -5.89 -26.64 0.75
C THR A 605 -4.74 -25.91 0.06
N CYS A 606 -4.29 -24.83 0.70
CA CYS A 606 -3.06 -24.11 0.36
C CYS A 606 -2.23 -23.98 1.63
N ASP A 607 -1.16 -24.73 1.73
CA ASP A 607 -0.34 -24.82 2.95
C ASP A 607 0.37 -23.48 3.23
N GLU A 608 0.75 -22.76 2.19
CA GLU A 608 1.43 -21.45 2.27
C GLU A 608 0.58 -20.41 2.97
N LEU A 609 -0.72 -20.39 2.68
CA LEU A 609 -1.70 -19.49 3.31
C LEU A 609 -2.38 -20.14 4.52
N LYS A 610 -2.09 -21.42 4.83
CA LYS A 610 -2.89 -22.21 5.77
C LYS A 610 -4.38 -22.05 5.48
N ALA A 611 -4.72 -22.11 4.20
CA ALA A 611 -6.07 -21.91 3.73
C ALA A 611 -6.72 -23.23 3.36
N SER A 612 -8.03 -23.30 3.53
CA SER A 612 -8.84 -24.46 3.19
C SER A 612 -10.18 -24.02 2.59
N VAL A 613 -10.55 -24.69 1.52
CA VAL A 613 -11.87 -24.57 0.90
C VAL A 613 -12.56 -25.91 0.93
N LYS A 614 -13.83 -25.90 1.32
CA LYS A 614 -14.71 -27.06 1.27
C LYS A 614 -16.06 -26.69 0.69
N MET A 615 -16.50 -27.42 -0.30
CA MET A 615 -17.85 -27.34 -0.85
C MET A 615 -18.53 -28.71 -0.79
N VAL A 616 -19.75 -28.75 -0.28
CA VAL A 616 -20.60 -29.94 -0.22
C VAL A 616 -21.94 -29.60 -0.82
N THR A 617 -22.37 -30.37 -1.79
CA THR A 617 -23.67 -30.24 -2.47
C THR A 617 -24.57 -31.42 -2.18
N LEU A 618 -25.81 -31.16 -1.82
CA LEU A 618 -26.82 -32.16 -1.54
C LEU A 618 -28.10 -31.81 -2.30
N ALA A 619 -28.77 -32.81 -2.84
CA ALA A 619 -30.07 -32.62 -3.47
C ALA A 619 -31.02 -33.78 -3.15
N ASP A 620 -32.28 -33.45 -2.99
CA ASP A 620 -33.40 -34.41 -2.92
C ASP A 620 -34.48 -34.01 -3.91
N ALA A 621 -35.66 -34.61 -3.80
CA ALA A 621 -36.79 -34.34 -4.72
C ALA A 621 -37.35 -32.91 -4.59
N HIS A 622 -37.05 -32.18 -3.50
CA HIS A 622 -37.69 -30.92 -3.16
C HIS A 622 -36.68 -29.78 -2.95
N THR A 623 -35.45 -30.12 -2.65
CA THR A 623 -34.44 -29.10 -2.29
C THR A 623 -33.07 -29.37 -2.94
N LEU A 624 -32.40 -28.28 -3.32
CA LEU A 624 -30.99 -28.24 -3.68
C LEU A 624 -30.25 -27.42 -2.61
N GLN A 625 -29.23 -28.00 -2.02
CA GLN A 625 -28.45 -27.35 -0.97
C GLN A 625 -26.95 -27.36 -1.33
N ALA A 626 -26.26 -26.27 -1.01
CA ALA A 626 -24.80 -26.22 -1.04
C ALA A 626 -24.27 -25.57 0.25
N VAL A 627 -23.17 -26.09 0.75
CA VAL A 627 -22.44 -25.51 1.87
C VAL A 627 -21.01 -25.28 1.40
N PHE A 628 -20.60 -24.03 1.38
CA PHE A 628 -19.24 -23.61 1.09
C PHE A 628 -18.61 -23.04 2.35
N THR A 629 -17.33 -23.39 2.60
CA THR A 629 -16.53 -22.82 3.67
C THR A 629 -15.15 -22.51 3.15
N TYR A 630 -14.67 -21.32 3.48
CA TYR A 630 -13.31 -20.87 3.27
C TYR A 630 -12.70 -20.46 4.60
N THR A 631 -11.45 -20.81 4.84
CA THR A 631 -10.67 -20.33 5.99
C THR A 631 -9.26 -19.99 5.55
N GLN A 632 -8.69 -18.93 6.06
CA GLN A 632 -7.30 -18.54 5.85
C GLN A 632 -6.71 -18.02 7.16
N ASP A 633 -5.57 -18.59 7.58
CA ASP A 633 -4.91 -18.20 8.82
C ASP A 633 -3.60 -17.42 8.59
N ASN A 634 -2.86 -17.71 7.51
CA ASN A 634 -1.64 -16.99 7.19
C ASN A 634 -1.92 -15.83 6.24
N ILE A 635 -1.44 -14.64 6.61
CA ILE A 635 -1.69 -13.39 5.87
C ILE A 635 -0.58 -13.04 4.88
N LEU A 636 0.58 -13.72 4.96
CA LEU A 636 1.74 -13.41 4.10
C LEU A 636 2.10 -14.62 3.24
N GLY A 637 2.05 -14.43 1.92
CA GLY A 637 2.55 -15.37 0.92
C GLY A 637 3.80 -14.83 0.24
N LEU A 638 4.89 -15.61 0.20
CA LEU A 638 6.14 -15.18 -0.44
C LEU A 638 6.04 -15.29 -1.97
N PRO A 639 6.84 -14.52 -2.74
CA PRO A 639 6.91 -14.68 -4.20
C PRO A 639 7.29 -16.08 -4.66
N SER A 640 8.10 -16.82 -3.88
CA SER A 640 8.45 -18.23 -4.11
C SER A 640 7.25 -19.16 -4.07
N ASP A 641 6.21 -18.80 -3.33
CA ASP A 641 5.03 -19.61 -3.05
C ASP A 641 3.86 -19.27 -3.99
N TYR A 642 4.08 -18.23 -4.82
CA TYR A 642 3.03 -17.62 -5.63
C TYR A 642 2.36 -18.59 -6.60
N GLU A 643 3.08 -19.54 -7.19
CA GLU A 643 2.51 -20.52 -8.11
C GLU A 643 1.42 -21.36 -7.43
N ASN A 644 1.65 -21.80 -6.19
CA ASN A 644 0.69 -22.57 -5.41
C ASN A 644 -0.51 -21.71 -5.00
N ILE A 645 -0.27 -20.48 -4.54
CA ILE A 645 -1.32 -19.52 -4.19
C ILE A 645 -2.21 -19.22 -5.40
N ARG A 646 -1.59 -18.97 -6.56
CA ARG A 646 -2.31 -18.71 -7.81
C ARG A 646 -3.14 -19.91 -8.25
N SER A 647 -2.57 -21.12 -8.19
CA SER A 647 -3.27 -22.34 -8.52
C SER A 647 -4.48 -22.57 -7.61
N PHE A 648 -4.31 -22.36 -6.31
CA PHE A 648 -5.40 -22.44 -5.35
C PHE A 648 -6.51 -21.43 -5.66
N TRP A 649 -6.17 -20.21 -6.05
CA TRP A 649 -7.13 -19.16 -6.42
C TRP A 649 -7.89 -19.46 -7.71
N GLN A 650 -7.24 -20.13 -8.68
CA GLN A 650 -7.90 -20.61 -9.89
C GLN A 650 -8.97 -21.68 -9.58
N HIS A 651 -8.65 -22.62 -8.68
CA HIS A 651 -9.63 -23.61 -8.22
C HIS A 651 -10.82 -22.96 -7.49
N LEU A 652 -10.58 -21.88 -6.70
CA LEU A 652 -11.65 -21.09 -6.11
C LEU A 652 -12.57 -20.48 -7.18
N SER A 653 -11.99 -19.92 -8.23
CA SER A 653 -12.76 -19.35 -9.35
C SER A 653 -13.61 -20.42 -10.06
N ASP A 654 -13.07 -21.64 -10.25
CA ASP A 654 -13.79 -22.74 -10.83
C ASP A 654 -14.98 -23.18 -9.95
N ILE A 655 -14.80 -23.16 -8.62
CA ILE A 655 -15.88 -23.47 -7.66
C ILE A 655 -17.01 -22.44 -7.78
N TYR A 656 -16.70 -21.15 -7.88
CA TYR A 656 -17.73 -20.08 -8.03
C TYR A 656 -18.50 -20.18 -9.35
N GLY A 657 -17.88 -20.73 -10.40
CA GLY A 657 -18.55 -21.02 -11.67
C GLY A 657 -19.36 -22.31 -11.68
N SER A 658 -19.43 -23.04 -10.57
CA SER A 658 -20.13 -24.32 -10.48
C SER A 658 -21.64 -24.14 -10.55
N MET A 659 -22.30 -24.90 -11.43
CA MET A 659 -23.76 -24.88 -11.63
C MET A 659 -24.39 -26.23 -11.33
N ALA A 660 -25.57 -26.22 -10.74
CA ALA A 660 -26.47 -27.37 -10.73
C ALA A 660 -27.38 -27.33 -11.96
N VAL A 661 -27.89 -28.46 -12.38
CA VAL A 661 -28.81 -28.57 -13.53
C VAL A 661 -30.13 -29.16 -13.05
N LEU A 662 -31.22 -28.42 -13.27
CA LEU A 662 -32.57 -28.89 -13.09
C LEU A 662 -33.15 -29.27 -14.45
N LYS A 663 -33.88 -30.36 -14.50
CA LYS A 663 -34.54 -30.90 -15.70
C LYS A 663 -36.03 -30.95 -15.51
N LYS A 664 -36.81 -30.51 -16.50
CA LYS A 664 -38.23 -30.62 -16.55
C LYS A 664 -38.66 -32.09 -16.72
N MET A 665 -39.56 -32.56 -15.87
CA MET A 665 -40.03 -33.94 -15.88
C MET A 665 -41.20 -34.17 -16.87
#